data_18075855ac19aac77d269eccafc47c6e
#
_entry.id   18075855ac19aac77d269eccafc47c6e
#
_cell.length_a   1.000
_cell.length_b   1.000
_cell.length_c   1.000
_cell.angle_alpha   90.00
_cell.angle_beta   90.00
_cell.angle_gamma   90.00
#
_symmetry.space_group_name_H-M   'P 1'
#
loop_
_entity.id
_entity.type
_entity.pdbx_description
1 polymer ?
#
loop_
_entity_poly.entity_id
_entity_poly.type
_entity_poly.pdbx_seq_one_letter_code
_entity_poly.pdbx_strand_id
1 'polypeptide(L)'
;MKNSNSTSAAIRMAIESCDTWRHELVTPEHVLLAVSRQEQFQDALLDINVDPEEFSASVGEYLDSLDRVPEGVRYTIEGSHQFSEMMTLAVRQAQYADIDVVDVPQIIAAMLMLEESRAAYELNRHIGDSHGEFMASLVSNYDEQETIVIGDPSEDEPEPRRQAWREFVTCISDTYTQHNPLIGRDAELERTIQVLCRKDKNNPLHVGEAGVGKTALVYGLAARIARGDVPDRLKQSRIYMMDMGTMIAGAQFRGDFEKRIKQVMEGLAAEGHAILYIDEIHNMVGAGRTGGDASLDASNMLKPYLESGEIRFIGSTTYDEYNRYIASQKSLVRRFQQIDIAEPSIDDAVRILEGLRPGYEKFHGVKFATGAMEFAVRQTARHISDRFLPDKAIDLIDEAGAYRETHPLTSQKRQTVDRRLMGEILAKMCKIDATALRDTSNVALQTLADDMRSEIFGQDRAVNEVVEAVQMAKAGLGDDDKPMASLLFVGPTGVGKTEVARTLARQLGVSLVRFDMSEYAEKHAVAKLIGAPAGYVGYEDGGQLTAALRKSPNCVLLFDEIEKAHPDIFNIFLQMMDYATLTDNHGQRADLRGTIIIMTSNAGAQYASRASIGFMGGVSRGEAMLAQVKKTFKPEFINRLTDIVVFGDMTRQMASLILDKKLAKLQLKLTAKNVTMHLTDPARQLLLSRGFTPEYGAREIDRVIGSMLKPLLMRELLFGRLKKGGEVSVAESKGQLVINN
;
A
#
# COMPACT_ATOMS: atom_id res chain seq x y z
N MET A 1 -20.00 -15.86 24.77
CA MET A 1 -19.71 -17.23 24.33
C MET A 1 -20.39 -18.20 25.24
N LYS A 2 -20.82 -19.35 24.76
CA LYS A 2 -21.44 -20.42 25.60
C LYS A 2 -20.37 -21.44 25.95
N ASN A 3 -20.50 -22.09 27.10
CA ASN A 3 -19.66 -23.24 27.44
C ASN A 3 -20.29 -24.50 26.88
N SER A 4 -19.48 -25.49 26.52
CA SER A 4 -19.95 -26.84 26.15
C SER A 4 -20.65 -27.52 27.34
N ASN A 5 -21.34 -28.62 27.08
CA ASN A 5 -21.93 -29.42 28.13
C ASN A 5 -20.87 -30.02 29.07
N SER A 6 -19.74 -30.46 28.52
CA SER A 6 -18.59 -31.00 29.25
C SER A 6 -17.92 -29.95 30.13
N THR A 7 -17.67 -28.76 29.59
CA THR A 7 -17.14 -27.61 30.36
C THR A 7 -18.11 -27.16 31.46
N SER A 8 -19.40 -27.06 31.17
CA SER A 8 -20.40 -26.67 32.14
C SER A 8 -20.52 -27.69 33.27
N ALA A 9 -20.39 -28.97 32.97
CA ALA A 9 -20.37 -30.07 33.96
C ALA A 9 -19.09 -29.95 34.83
N ALA A 10 -17.93 -29.77 34.24
CA ALA A 10 -16.67 -29.62 34.96
C ALA A 10 -16.70 -28.41 35.94
N ILE A 11 -17.18 -27.25 35.48
CA ILE A 11 -17.31 -26.06 36.36
C ILE A 11 -18.28 -26.32 37.52
N ARG A 12 -19.41 -26.98 37.26
CA ARG A 12 -20.37 -27.34 38.32
C ARG A 12 -19.73 -28.27 39.34
N MET A 13 -19.07 -29.34 38.90
CA MET A 13 -18.34 -30.26 39.76
C MET A 13 -17.22 -29.57 40.56
N ALA A 14 -16.53 -28.61 39.96
CA ALA A 14 -15.52 -27.81 40.64
C ALA A 14 -16.12 -26.99 41.80
N ILE A 15 -17.29 -26.38 41.60
CA ILE A 15 -18.01 -25.64 42.63
C ILE A 15 -18.51 -26.58 43.74
N GLU A 16 -19.05 -27.75 43.40
CA GLU A 16 -19.48 -28.77 44.35
C GLU A 16 -18.31 -29.30 45.19
N SER A 17 -17.14 -29.53 44.56
CA SER A 17 -15.93 -29.94 45.25
C SER A 17 -15.42 -28.87 46.21
N CYS A 18 -15.44 -27.58 45.77
CA CYS A 18 -15.09 -26.43 46.58
C CYS A 18 -15.97 -26.31 47.82
N ASP A 19 -17.28 -26.55 47.70
CA ASP A 19 -18.22 -26.57 48.84
C ASP A 19 -17.97 -27.77 49.77
N THR A 20 -17.72 -28.97 49.19
CA THR A 20 -17.41 -30.17 49.95
C THR A 20 -16.18 -30.03 50.83
N TRP A 21 -15.12 -29.38 50.30
CA TRP A 21 -13.88 -29.14 51.05
C TRP A 21 -13.90 -27.87 51.87
N ARG A 22 -15.00 -27.11 51.81
CA ARG A 22 -15.20 -25.83 52.52
C ARG A 22 -14.15 -24.81 52.13
N HIS A 23 -13.84 -24.69 50.83
CA HIS A 23 -13.00 -23.64 50.32
C HIS A 23 -13.85 -22.41 49.95
N GLU A 24 -13.34 -21.23 50.19
CA GLU A 24 -14.02 -19.96 49.88
C GLU A 24 -13.91 -19.58 48.40
N LEU A 25 -12.85 -20.03 47.71
CA LEU A 25 -12.54 -19.68 46.34
C LEU A 25 -12.46 -20.90 45.43
N VAL A 26 -13.17 -20.84 44.29
CA VAL A 26 -12.99 -21.79 43.19
C VAL A 26 -11.72 -21.39 42.41
N THR A 27 -10.77 -22.31 42.30
CA THR A 27 -9.49 -22.13 41.63
C THR A 27 -9.39 -22.99 40.36
N PRO A 28 -8.42 -22.73 39.46
CA PRO A 28 -8.17 -23.60 38.31
C PRO A 28 -7.97 -25.08 38.67
N GLU A 29 -7.38 -25.36 39.82
CA GLU A 29 -7.13 -26.72 40.31
C GLU A 29 -8.43 -27.49 40.63
N HIS A 30 -9.46 -26.82 41.13
CA HIS A 30 -10.77 -27.41 41.30
C HIS A 30 -11.37 -27.82 39.97
N VAL A 31 -11.20 -26.98 38.92
CA VAL A 31 -11.65 -27.30 37.57
C VAL A 31 -10.83 -28.44 36.96
N LEU A 32 -9.51 -28.42 37.17
CA LEU A 32 -8.61 -29.48 36.70
C LEU A 32 -8.99 -30.85 37.31
N LEU A 33 -9.28 -30.90 38.64
CA LEU A 33 -9.74 -32.11 39.27
C LEU A 33 -11.09 -32.59 38.73
N ALA A 34 -12.00 -31.67 38.44
CA ALA A 34 -13.30 -32.02 37.86
C ALA A 34 -13.14 -32.56 36.42
N VAL A 35 -12.26 -31.98 35.63
CA VAL A 35 -11.95 -32.43 34.27
C VAL A 35 -11.22 -33.77 34.26
N SER A 36 -10.27 -34.00 35.21
CA SER A 36 -9.54 -35.28 35.31
C SER A 36 -10.40 -36.50 35.59
N ARG A 37 -11.66 -36.29 35.98
CA ARG A 37 -12.66 -37.36 36.19
C ARG A 37 -13.51 -37.65 34.96
N GLN A 38 -13.36 -36.89 33.89
CA GLN A 38 -14.06 -37.12 32.62
C GLN A 38 -13.33 -38.20 31.82
N GLU A 39 -14.05 -39.12 31.23
CA GLU A 39 -13.54 -40.29 30.49
C GLU A 39 -12.62 -39.82 29.33
N GLN A 40 -13.03 -38.79 28.58
CA GLN A 40 -12.26 -38.23 27.46
C GLN A 40 -10.91 -37.68 27.89
N PHE A 41 -10.83 -37.07 29.08
CA PHE A 41 -9.55 -36.55 29.61
C PHE A 41 -8.67 -37.69 30.10
N GLN A 42 -9.26 -38.73 30.70
CA GLN A 42 -8.53 -39.92 31.12
C GLN A 42 -7.93 -40.68 29.94
N ASP A 43 -8.70 -40.83 28.86
CA ASP A 43 -8.22 -41.46 27.64
C ASP A 43 -7.04 -40.67 27.04
N ALA A 44 -7.10 -39.31 27.03
CA ALA A 44 -5.99 -38.48 26.56
C ALA A 44 -4.71 -38.63 27.43
N LEU A 45 -4.85 -38.86 28.75
CA LEU A 45 -3.71 -39.18 29.62
C LEU A 45 -3.13 -40.56 29.32
N LEU A 46 -4.01 -41.56 29.10
CA LEU A 46 -3.59 -42.93 28.76
C LEU A 46 -2.83 -42.98 27.43
N ASP A 47 -3.23 -42.20 26.44
CA ASP A 47 -2.56 -42.13 25.14
C ASP A 47 -1.08 -41.68 25.24
N ILE A 48 -0.77 -40.91 26.27
CA ILE A 48 0.62 -40.49 26.57
C ILE A 48 1.28 -41.29 27.68
N ASN A 49 0.70 -42.44 28.06
CA ASN A 49 1.17 -43.34 29.14
C ASN A 49 1.23 -42.67 30.52
N VAL A 50 0.32 -41.76 30.83
CA VAL A 50 0.14 -41.17 32.17
C VAL A 50 -1.04 -41.86 32.86
N ASP A 51 -0.87 -42.26 34.12
CA ASP A 51 -1.93 -42.87 34.91
C ASP A 51 -2.94 -41.79 35.38
N PRO A 52 -4.23 -41.88 34.97
CA PRO A 52 -5.26 -40.91 35.37
C PRO A 52 -5.55 -40.89 36.88
N GLU A 53 -5.41 -42.04 37.56
CA GLU A 53 -5.64 -42.11 39.01
C GLU A 53 -4.51 -41.40 39.78
N GLU A 54 -3.24 -41.58 39.37
CA GLU A 54 -2.09 -40.88 39.93
C GLU A 54 -2.19 -39.38 39.70
N PHE A 55 -2.57 -38.96 38.49
CA PHE A 55 -2.77 -37.56 38.14
C PHE A 55 -3.85 -36.93 39.02
N SER A 56 -5.03 -37.54 39.10
CA SER A 56 -6.16 -37.03 39.89
C SER A 56 -5.85 -36.97 41.37
N ALA A 57 -5.09 -37.95 41.90
CA ALA A 57 -4.67 -38.01 43.29
C ALA A 57 -3.71 -36.85 43.63
N SER A 58 -2.75 -36.54 42.72
CA SER A 58 -1.79 -35.42 42.90
C SER A 58 -2.50 -34.07 42.98
N VAL A 59 -3.48 -33.83 42.12
CA VAL A 59 -4.30 -32.61 42.14
C VAL A 59 -5.16 -32.56 43.42
N GLY A 60 -5.73 -33.71 43.83
CA GLY A 60 -6.53 -33.82 45.02
C GLY A 60 -5.77 -33.57 46.32
N GLU A 61 -4.53 -34.09 46.44
CA GLU A 61 -3.65 -33.84 47.59
C GLU A 61 -3.31 -32.36 47.76
N TYR A 62 -3.08 -31.65 46.64
CA TYR A 62 -2.89 -30.22 46.69
C TYR A 62 -4.14 -29.47 47.20
N LEU A 63 -5.32 -29.79 46.69
CA LEU A 63 -6.57 -29.16 47.15
C LEU A 63 -6.85 -29.46 48.62
N ASP A 64 -6.53 -30.67 49.11
CA ASP A 64 -6.68 -31.05 50.51
C ASP A 64 -5.76 -30.24 51.43
N SER A 65 -4.65 -29.74 50.93
CA SER A 65 -3.66 -28.87 51.65
C SER A 65 -4.09 -27.42 51.79
N LEU A 66 -5.12 -27.00 51.10
CA LEU A 66 -5.59 -25.59 51.16
C LEU A 66 -6.36 -25.30 52.45
N ASP A 67 -6.35 -24.02 52.85
CA ASP A 67 -7.03 -23.54 54.05
C ASP A 67 -8.55 -23.72 53.90
N ARG A 68 -9.20 -24.30 54.90
CA ARG A 68 -10.64 -24.57 54.93
C ARG A 68 -11.36 -23.58 55.85
N VAL A 69 -12.55 -23.17 55.43
CA VAL A 69 -13.42 -22.35 56.26
C VAL A 69 -13.85 -23.17 57.49
N PRO A 70 -13.67 -22.66 58.73
CA PRO A 70 -14.00 -23.35 59.98
C PRO A 70 -15.47 -23.75 60.03
N GLU A 71 -15.76 -24.88 60.73
CA GLU A 71 -17.15 -25.35 60.92
C GLU A 71 -18.00 -24.28 61.66
N GLY A 72 -19.22 -24.06 61.16
CA GLY A 72 -20.14 -23.10 61.73
C GLY A 72 -20.04 -21.65 61.17
N VAL A 73 -19.04 -21.34 60.34
CA VAL A 73 -18.94 -20.05 59.65
C VAL A 73 -19.70 -20.12 58.32
N ARG A 74 -20.57 -19.15 58.06
CA ARG A 74 -21.24 -19.00 56.75
C ARG A 74 -20.29 -18.28 55.79
N TYR A 75 -20.16 -18.81 54.61
CA TYR A 75 -19.34 -18.24 53.51
C TYR A 75 -20.06 -18.30 52.17
N THR A 76 -19.63 -17.54 51.20
CA THR A 76 -20.06 -17.62 49.80
C THR A 76 -18.89 -18.05 48.97
N ILE A 77 -19.13 -18.94 48.03
CA ILE A 77 -18.11 -19.42 47.11
C ILE A 77 -17.99 -18.41 45.98
N GLU A 78 -16.77 -17.90 45.78
CA GLU A 78 -16.45 -16.96 44.70
C GLU A 78 -15.35 -17.54 43.78
N GLY A 79 -15.30 -17.05 42.53
CA GLY A 79 -14.19 -17.43 41.63
C GLY A 79 -12.90 -16.69 42.00
N SER A 80 -11.76 -17.40 42.11
CA SER A 80 -10.47 -16.77 42.29
C SER A 80 -10.07 -15.90 41.10
N HIS A 81 -9.08 -15.01 41.29
CA HIS A 81 -8.54 -14.20 40.21
C HIS A 81 -8.01 -15.08 39.06
N GLN A 82 -7.25 -16.14 39.39
CA GLN A 82 -6.71 -17.10 38.42
C GLN A 82 -7.82 -17.88 37.67
N PHE A 83 -8.91 -18.21 38.34
CA PHE A 83 -10.09 -18.83 37.71
C PHE A 83 -10.73 -17.86 36.67
N SER A 84 -10.88 -16.60 37.04
CA SER A 84 -11.44 -15.59 36.13
C SER A 84 -10.51 -15.33 34.94
N GLU A 85 -9.20 -15.32 35.16
CA GLU A 85 -8.20 -15.16 34.12
C GLU A 85 -8.17 -16.37 33.18
N MET A 86 -8.21 -17.61 33.70
CA MET A 86 -8.33 -18.84 32.94
C MET A 86 -9.55 -18.82 32.02
N MET A 87 -10.71 -18.45 32.53
CA MET A 87 -11.92 -18.36 31.72
C MET A 87 -11.81 -17.29 30.62
N THR A 88 -11.17 -16.18 30.91
CA THR A 88 -10.92 -15.11 29.93
C THR A 88 -9.98 -15.57 28.81
N LEU A 89 -8.93 -16.30 29.18
CA LEU A 89 -7.98 -16.88 28.21
C LEU A 89 -8.66 -17.95 27.36
N ALA A 90 -9.45 -18.82 27.95
CA ALA A 90 -10.19 -19.86 27.24
C ALA A 90 -11.18 -19.26 26.22
N VAL A 91 -11.91 -18.20 26.59
CA VAL A 91 -12.78 -17.48 25.66
C VAL A 91 -12.00 -16.83 24.52
N ARG A 92 -10.84 -16.23 24.80
CA ARG A 92 -9.97 -15.67 23.75
C ARG A 92 -9.47 -16.77 22.80
N GLN A 93 -9.05 -17.91 23.31
CA GLN A 93 -8.61 -19.02 22.47
C GLN A 93 -9.73 -19.54 21.58
N ALA A 94 -10.94 -19.71 22.12
CA ALA A 94 -12.10 -20.10 21.33
C ALA A 94 -12.42 -19.05 20.24
N GLN A 95 -12.31 -17.74 20.55
CA GLN A 95 -12.46 -16.67 19.56
C GLN A 95 -11.39 -16.70 18.47
N TYR A 96 -10.13 -16.96 18.83
CA TYR A 96 -9.04 -17.09 17.85
C TYR A 96 -9.20 -18.33 16.95
N ALA A 97 -9.81 -19.38 17.48
CA ALA A 97 -10.11 -20.60 16.75
C ALA A 97 -11.44 -20.56 15.96
N ASP A 98 -12.15 -19.41 15.98
CA ASP A 98 -13.48 -19.21 15.36
C ASP A 98 -14.52 -20.25 15.84
N ILE A 99 -14.43 -20.64 17.12
CA ILE A 99 -15.33 -21.59 17.77
C ILE A 99 -16.31 -20.80 18.65
N ASP A 100 -17.61 -21.03 18.48
CA ASP A 100 -18.66 -20.32 19.23
C ASP A 100 -18.85 -20.84 20.68
N VAL A 101 -18.22 -21.95 21.02
CA VAL A 101 -18.38 -22.65 22.28
C VAL A 101 -17.02 -22.89 22.94
N VAL A 102 -16.90 -22.61 24.25
CA VAL A 102 -15.70 -22.95 25.03
C VAL A 102 -15.81 -24.38 25.53
N ASP A 103 -14.89 -25.25 25.13
CA ASP A 103 -14.83 -26.64 25.57
C ASP A 103 -13.59 -26.94 26.42
N VAL A 104 -13.48 -28.15 26.92
CA VAL A 104 -12.41 -28.60 27.85
C VAL A 104 -11.01 -28.37 27.24
N PRO A 105 -10.73 -28.67 25.96
CA PRO A 105 -9.41 -28.38 25.37
C PRO A 105 -8.98 -26.93 25.51
N GLN A 106 -9.89 -25.95 25.32
CA GLN A 106 -9.58 -24.52 25.50
C GLN A 106 -9.34 -24.17 26.97
N ILE A 107 -10.04 -24.83 27.91
CA ILE A 107 -9.81 -24.66 29.36
C ILE A 107 -8.41 -25.16 29.74
N ILE A 108 -8.04 -26.34 29.29
CA ILE A 108 -6.71 -26.93 29.58
C ILE A 108 -5.59 -26.10 28.95
N ALA A 109 -5.76 -25.67 27.71
CA ALA A 109 -4.79 -24.78 27.05
C ALA A 109 -4.66 -23.43 27.79
N ALA A 110 -5.77 -22.88 28.31
CA ALA A 110 -5.73 -21.68 29.14
C ALA A 110 -5.03 -21.91 30.49
N MET A 111 -5.22 -23.08 31.12
CA MET A 111 -4.50 -23.44 32.36
C MET A 111 -2.98 -23.52 32.15
N LEU A 112 -2.54 -24.11 31.03
CA LEU A 112 -1.11 -24.20 30.69
C LEU A 112 -0.46 -22.82 30.46
N MET A 113 -1.23 -21.80 30.09
CA MET A 113 -0.75 -20.42 29.93
C MET A 113 -0.63 -19.66 31.27
N LEU A 114 -1.20 -20.17 32.36
CA LEU A 114 -1.11 -19.59 33.69
C LEU A 114 0.12 -20.15 34.42
N GLU A 115 1.33 -19.69 34.02
CA GLU A 115 2.61 -20.21 34.53
C GLU A 115 2.75 -20.23 36.06
N GLU A 116 2.06 -19.33 36.77
CA GLU A 116 2.09 -19.22 38.25
C GLU A 116 0.99 -20.10 38.93
N SER A 117 0.15 -20.81 38.18
CA SER A 117 -0.90 -21.65 38.75
C SER A 117 -0.38 -23.07 39.08
N ARG A 118 -0.90 -23.63 40.14
CA ARG A 118 -0.59 -25.03 40.49
C ARG A 118 -1.16 -26.01 39.44
N ALA A 119 -2.27 -25.69 38.83
CA ALA A 119 -2.86 -26.45 37.74
C ALA A 119 -1.89 -26.59 36.55
N ALA A 120 -1.23 -25.49 36.14
CA ALA A 120 -0.19 -25.52 35.09
C ALA A 120 1.01 -26.39 35.53
N TYR A 121 1.43 -26.29 36.79
CA TYR A 121 2.53 -27.09 37.30
C TYR A 121 2.21 -28.60 37.27
N GLU A 122 1.03 -29.04 37.71
CA GLU A 122 0.66 -30.44 37.71
C GLU A 122 0.51 -30.99 36.29
N LEU A 123 -0.09 -30.20 35.38
CA LEU A 123 -0.14 -30.55 33.97
C LEU A 123 1.25 -30.74 33.39
N ASN A 124 2.15 -29.74 33.54
CA ASN A 124 3.52 -29.81 33.04
C ASN A 124 4.34 -30.96 33.65
N ARG A 125 4.13 -31.26 34.94
CA ARG A 125 4.84 -32.32 35.65
C ARG A 125 4.53 -33.72 35.14
N HIS A 126 3.25 -33.97 34.81
CA HIS A 126 2.78 -35.30 34.39
C HIS A 126 2.82 -35.48 32.87
N ILE A 127 2.58 -34.43 32.09
CA ILE A 127 2.60 -34.48 30.63
C ILE A 127 4.03 -34.38 30.06
N GLY A 128 4.93 -33.66 30.74
CA GLY A 128 6.32 -33.51 30.33
C GLY A 128 6.47 -32.95 28.90
N ASP A 129 7.30 -33.61 28.09
CA ASP A 129 7.54 -33.20 26.68
C ASP A 129 6.42 -33.60 25.72
N SER A 130 5.37 -34.35 26.19
CA SER A 130 4.27 -34.87 25.37
C SER A 130 3.08 -33.90 25.23
N HIS A 131 3.28 -32.60 25.48
CA HIS A 131 2.20 -31.60 25.38
C HIS A 131 1.44 -31.63 24.06
N GLY A 132 2.15 -31.76 22.92
CA GLY A 132 1.54 -31.77 21.60
C GLY A 132 0.66 -32.98 21.36
N GLU A 133 1.12 -34.16 21.82
CA GLU A 133 0.37 -35.42 21.68
C GLU A 133 -0.86 -35.43 22.60
N PHE A 134 -0.69 -34.97 23.84
CA PHE A 134 -1.79 -34.86 24.81
C PHE A 134 -2.89 -33.91 24.31
N MET A 135 -2.54 -32.70 23.86
CA MET A 135 -3.54 -31.73 23.37
C MET A 135 -4.24 -32.21 22.10
N ALA A 136 -3.52 -32.90 21.21
CA ALA A 136 -4.12 -33.49 20.02
C ALA A 136 -5.13 -34.59 20.34
N SER A 137 -4.79 -35.51 21.27
CA SER A 137 -5.70 -36.52 21.76
C SER A 137 -6.90 -35.89 22.48
N LEU A 138 -6.66 -34.89 23.33
CA LEU A 138 -7.72 -34.18 24.05
C LEU A 138 -8.73 -33.51 23.10
N VAL A 139 -8.27 -32.82 22.06
CA VAL A 139 -9.16 -32.24 21.05
C VAL A 139 -9.93 -33.32 20.33
N SER A 140 -9.29 -34.39 19.90
CA SER A 140 -9.97 -35.51 19.23
C SER A 140 -11.07 -36.15 20.10
N ASN A 141 -10.79 -36.35 21.37
CA ASN A 141 -11.72 -37.02 22.28
C ASN A 141 -12.96 -36.19 22.64
N TYR A 142 -12.84 -34.85 22.58
CA TYR A 142 -13.98 -33.95 22.84
C TYR A 142 -14.75 -33.58 21.55
N ASP A 143 -14.15 -33.68 20.35
CA ASP A 143 -14.85 -33.49 19.07
C ASP A 143 -15.78 -34.64 18.70
N GLU A 144 -15.56 -35.87 19.24
CA GLU A 144 -16.36 -37.05 18.90
C GLU A 144 -17.75 -37.09 19.55
N GLN A 145 -18.13 -36.14 20.41
CA GLN A 145 -19.39 -36.21 21.19
C GLN A 145 -20.62 -35.52 20.60
N GLU A 146 -20.61 -34.96 19.41
CA GLU A 146 -21.85 -34.40 18.81
C GLU A 146 -22.69 -35.40 18.02
N THR A 147 -22.38 -36.72 18.02
CA THR A 147 -23.17 -37.70 17.24
C THR A 147 -23.46 -39.01 17.98
N ILE A 148 -24.34 -38.95 18.99
CA ILE A 148 -25.09 -40.17 19.36
C ILE A 148 -26.58 -39.91 19.17
N VAL A 149 -27.07 -40.19 17.97
CA VAL A 149 -28.48 -40.50 17.72
C VAL A 149 -28.58 -42.03 17.60
N ILE A 150 -29.23 -42.65 18.58
CA ILE A 150 -29.54 -44.09 18.57
C ILE A 150 -30.58 -44.31 17.47
N GLY A 151 -30.22 -45.02 16.42
CA GLY A 151 -31.08 -45.52 15.35
C GLY A 151 -30.47 -46.76 14.75
N ASP A 152 -31.30 -47.80 14.61
CA ASP A 152 -31.11 -49.18 14.19
C ASP A 152 -30.16 -49.39 12.97
N PRO A 153 -29.40 -50.49 12.89
CA PRO A 153 -28.37 -50.67 11.85
C PRO A 153 -28.99 -51.13 10.53
N SER A 154 -29.07 -50.22 9.56
CA SER A 154 -29.24 -50.55 8.15
C SER A 154 -28.31 -49.71 7.32
N GLU A 155 -27.33 -50.37 6.75
CA GLU A 155 -26.52 -50.06 5.59
C GLU A 155 -26.76 -48.69 4.92
N ASP A 156 -25.96 -47.67 5.34
CA ASP A 156 -25.51 -46.60 4.46
C ASP A 156 -24.38 -45.83 5.19
N GLU A 157 -23.18 -45.81 4.62
CA GLU A 157 -22.03 -45.04 5.14
C GLU A 157 -22.37 -43.55 5.20
N PRO A 158 -22.07 -42.84 6.31
CA PRO A 158 -22.42 -41.43 6.44
C PRO A 158 -21.56 -40.54 5.50
N GLU A 159 -22.25 -39.79 4.65
CA GLU A 159 -21.72 -38.82 3.71
C GLU A 159 -20.91 -37.61 4.30
N PRO A 160 -20.83 -37.33 5.62
CA PRO A 160 -20.16 -36.11 6.11
C PRO A 160 -18.63 -36.11 5.93
N ARG A 161 -17.95 -37.23 5.99
CA ARG A 161 -16.48 -37.30 5.85
C ARG A 161 -15.96 -37.03 4.43
N ARG A 162 -16.80 -37.24 3.41
CA ARG A 162 -16.41 -36.97 1.98
C ARG A 162 -16.43 -35.53 1.57
N GLN A 163 -16.95 -34.60 2.37
CA GLN A 163 -17.12 -33.19 1.96
C GLN A 163 -16.26 -32.16 2.74
N ALA A 164 -15.57 -32.56 3.81
CA ALA A 164 -14.76 -31.67 4.65
C ALA A 164 -13.69 -30.89 3.87
N TRP A 165 -13.17 -31.43 2.75
CA TRP A 165 -12.21 -30.74 1.90
C TRP A 165 -12.82 -29.53 1.16
N ARG A 166 -14.16 -29.46 1.00
CA ARG A 166 -14.85 -28.36 0.30
C ARG A 166 -14.83 -27.05 1.09
N GLU A 167 -14.55 -27.10 2.38
CA GLU A 167 -14.38 -25.89 3.20
C GLU A 167 -13.11 -25.10 2.81
N PHE A 168 -12.11 -25.79 2.25
CA PHE A 168 -10.83 -25.19 1.83
C PHE A 168 -10.80 -24.77 0.36
N VAL A 169 -11.89 -24.99 -0.39
CA VAL A 169 -11.97 -24.66 -1.81
C VAL A 169 -13.32 -24.07 -2.18
N THR A 170 -13.31 -23.12 -3.11
CA THR A 170 -14.53 -22.55 -3.71
C THR A 170 -14.71 -23.14 -5.11
N CYS A 171 -15.88 -23.69 -5.42
CA CYS A 171 -16.18 -24.19 -6.75
C CYS A 171 -16.47 -23.03 -7.72
N ILE A 172 -15.48 -22.66 -8.55
CA ILE A 172 -15.64 -21.62 -9.58
C ILE A 172 -16.72 -22.01 -10.59
N SER A 173 -16.84 -23.31 -10.92
CA SER A 173 -17.85 -23.79 -11.89
C SER A 173 -19.29 -23.55 -11.45
N ASP A 174 -19.54 -23.37 -10.16
CA ASP A 174 -20.87 -23.06 -9.63
C ASP A 174 -21.10 -21.54 -9.46
N THR A 175 -20.03 -20.77 -9.28
CA THR A 175 -20.08 -19.33 -8.94
C THR A 175 -19.75 -18.39 -10.08
N TYR A 176 -19.26 -18.89 -11.24
CA TYR A 176 -18.78 -18.04 -12.35
C TYR A 176 -19.82 -17.03 -12.86
N THR A 177 -21.13 -17.34 -12.77
CA THR A 177 -22.20 -16.42 -13.20
C THR A 177 -22.39 -15.21 -12.28
N GLN A 178 -21.85 -15.25 -11.07
CA GLN A 178 -21.90 -14.16 -10.10
C GLN A 178 -20.77 -13.15 -10.33
N HIS A 179 -19.78 -13.51 -11.14
CA HIS A 179 -18.62 -12.67 -11.44
C HIS A 179 -18.75 -12.00 -12.81
N ASN A 180 -17.95 -10.97 -13.02
CA ASN A 180 -17.89 -10.26 -14.29
C ASN A 180 -17.49 -11.21 -15.44
N PRO A 181 -18.14 -11.13 -16.61
CA PRO A 181 -17.78 -11.96 -17.76
C PRO A 181 -16.38 -11.61 -18.28
N LEU A 182 -15.66 -12.62 -18.75
CA LEU A 182 -14.41 -12.41 -19.46
C LEU A 182 -14.69 -11.76 -20.81
N ILE A 183 -14.04 -10.65 -21.10
CA ILE A 183 -14.16 -9.90 -22.34
C ILE A 183 -12.75 -9.74 -22.92
N GLY A 184 -12.59 -10.14 -24.18
CA GLY A 184 -11.29 -10.25 -24.81
C GLY A 184 -10.48 -11.42 -24.23
N ARG A 185 -9.17 -11.41 -24.38
CA ARG A 185 -8.27 -12.47 -23.89
C ARG A 185 -8.52 -13.85 -24.52
N ASP A 186 -9.09 -13.87 -25.71
CA ASP A 186 -9.38 -15.14 -26.39
C ASP A 186 -8.12 -15.95 -26.69
N ALA A 187 -7.02 -15.30 -27.03
CA ALA A 187 -5.74 -15.95 -27.31
C ALA A 187 -5.14 -16.61 -26.07
N GLU A 188 -5.15 -15.93 -24.93
CA GLU A 188 -4.63 -16.46 -23.66
C GLU A 188 -5.53 -17.57 -23.12
N LEU A 189 -6.85 -17.45 -23.29
CA LEU A 189 -7.80 -18.48 -22.91
C LEU A 189 -7.65 -19.73 -23.78
N GLU A 190 -7.53 -19.58 -25.10
CA GLU A 190 -7.24 -20.69 -26.06
C GLU A 190 -5.92 -21.38 -25.67
N ARG A 191 -4.89 -20.59 -25.34
CA ARG A 191 -3.61 -21.13 -24.92
C ARG A 191 -3.71 -21.91 -23.62
N THR A 192 -4.51 -21.43 -22.65
CA THR A 192 -4.79 -22.12 -21.40
C THR A 192 -5.48 -23.47 -21.63
N ILE A 193 -6.51 -23.49 -22.50
CA ILE A 193 -7.22 -24.71 -22.90
C ILE A 193 -6.25 -25.69 -23.59
N GLN A 194 -5.43 -25.18 -24.50
CA GLN A 194 -4.43 -26.01 -25.21
C GLN A 194 -3.44 -26.65 -24.23
N VAL A 195 -2.94 -25.90 -23.24
CA VAL A 195 -2.02 -26.43 -22.23
C VAL A 195 -2.71 -27.49 -21.38
N LEU A 196 -3.94 -27.27 -20.89
CA LEU A 196 -4.71 -28.24 -20.12
C LEU A 196 -4.98 -29.56 -20.89
N CYS A 197 -5.01 -29.52 -22.21
CA CYS A 197 -5.19 -30.71 -23.07
C CYS A 197 -3.89 -31.46 -23.39
N ARG A 198 -2.72 -30.96 -22.98
CA ARG A 198 -1.43 -31.62 -23.23
C ARG A 198 -1.30 -32.90 -22.44
N LYS A 199 -0.46 -33.82 -22.91
CA LYS A 199 -0.07 -35.02 -22.18
C LYS A 199 0.88 -34.70 -21.03
N ASP A 200 1.92 -33.92 -21.33
CA ASP A 200 2.94 -33.50 -20.38
C ASP A 200 2.92 -31.97 -20.24
N LYS A 201 3.29 -31.44 -19.08
CA LYS A 201 3.22 -30.01 -18.74
C LYS A 201 1.81 -29.44 -19.00
N ASN A 202 0.82 -30.15 -18.52
CA ASN A 202 -0.59 -29.84 -18.69
C ASN A 202 -1.14 -28.84 -17.64
N ASN A 203 -0.26 -28.22 -16.86
CA ASN A 203 -0.61 -27.23 -15.84
C ASN A 203 -0.19 -25.85 -16.32
N PRO A 204 -1.12 -24.94 -16.70
CA PRO A 204 -0.80 -23.56 -17.03
C PRO A 204 -0.44 -22.75 -15.79
N LEU A 205 0.56 -21.88 -15.94
CA LEU A 205 0.91 -20.87 -14.96
C LEU A 205 0.72 -19.48 -15.58
N HIS A 206 -0.28 -18.75 -15.12
CA HIS A 206 -0.57 -17.40 -15.56
C HIS A 206 0.39 -16.42 -14.87
N VAL A 207 1.29 -15.82 -15.61
CA VAL A 207 2.26 -14.84 -15.12
C VAL A 207 1.91 -13.47 -15.68
N GLY A 208 1.73 -12.49 -14.82
CA GLY A 208 1.36 -11.13 -15.21
C GLY A 208 1.17 -10.24 -14.00
N GLU A 209 1.17 -8.94 -14.19
CA GLU A 209 1.05 -7.97 -13.12
C GLU A 209 -0.30 -8.08 -12.37
N ALA A 210 -0.38 -7.49 -11.17
CA ALA A 210 -1.62 -7.44 -10.42
C ALA A 210 -2.68 -6.62 -11.19
N GLY A 211 -3.94 -7.09 -11.22
CA GLY A 211 -5.04 -6.36 -11.86
C GLY A 211 -5.16 -6.53 -13.38
N VAL A 212 -4.29 -7.33 -14.06
CA VAL A 212 -4.40 -7.55 -15.52
C VAL A 212 -5.49 -8.56 -15.92
N GLY A 213 -6.14 -9.21 -14.96
CA GLY A 213 -7.27 -10.11 -15.19
C GLY A 213 -6.93 -11.60 -15.20
N LYS A 214 -5.89 -12.05 -14.48
CA LYS A 214 -5.52 -13.48 -14.35
C LYS A 214 -6.66 -14.36 -13.82
N THR A 215 -7.31 -13.93 -12.76
CA THR A 215 -8.44 -14.65 -12.15
C THR A 215 -9.68 -14.62 -13.06
N ALA A 216 -9.93 -13.50 -13.77
CA ALA A 216 -11.02 -13.39 -14.75
C ALA A 216 -10.89 -14.43 -15.89
N LEU A 217 -9.65 -14.77 -16.28
CA LEU A 217 -9.37 -15.78 -17.30
C LEU A 217 -9.88 -17.17 -16.84
N VAL A 218 -9.75 -17.48 -15.56
CA VAL A 218 -10.23 -18.76 -14.97
C VAL A 218 -11.76 -18.79 -14.91
N TYR A 219 -12.42 -17.69 -14.57
CA TYR A 219 -13.88 -17.58 -14.67
C TYR A 219 -14.36 -17.71 -16.13
N GLY A 220 -13.61 -17.13 -17.08
CA GLY A 220 -13.89 -17.30 -18.52
C GLY A 220 -13.75 -18.74 -18.98
N LEU A 221 -12.77 -19.49 -18.45
CA LEU A 221 -12.60 -20.91 -18.71
C LEU A 221 -13.79 -21.70 -18.17
N ALA A 222 -14.23 -21.43 -16.94
CA ALA A 222 -15.41 -22.08 -16.35
C ALA A 222 -16.67 -21.82 -17.18
N ALA A 223 -16.84 -20.60 -17.68
CA ALA A 223 -17.97 -20.25 -18.57
C ALA A 223 -17.91 -21.02 -19.89
N ARG A 224 -16.73 -21.21 -20.51
CA ARG A 224 -16.59 -22.03 -21.74
C ARG A 224 -16.85 -23.50 -21.48
N ILE A 225 -16.37 -24.06 -20.37
CA ILE A 225 -16.66 -25.44 -19.98
C ILE A 225 -18.17 -25.64 -19.81
N ALA A 226 -18.87 -24.74 -19.12
CA ALA A 226 -20.31 -24.82 -18.90
C ALA A 226 -21.12 -24.73 -20.20
N ARG A 227 -20.63 -24.02 -21.23
CA ARG A 227 -21.24 -23.94 -22.57
C ARG A 227 -20.88 -25.12 -23.45
N GLY A 228 -19.91 -25.96 -23.06
CA GLY A 228 -19.40 -27.04 -23.88
C GLY A 228 -18.41 -26.60 -25.00
N ASP A 229 -17.98 -25.33 -24.99
CA ASP A 229 -17.05 -24.73 -25.95
C ASP A 229 -15.58 -25.07 -25.65
N VAL A 230 -15.33 -26.32 -25.30
CA VAL A 230 -14.00 -26.87 -24.97
C VAL A 230 -13.87 -28.28 -25.54
N PRO A 231 -12.63 -28.77 -25.74
CA PRO A 231 -12.41 -30.16 -26.16
C PRO A 231 -13.06 -31.16 -25.20
N ASP A 232 -13.46 -32.34 -25.72
CA ASP A 232 -14.20 -33.36 -24.97
C ASP A 232 -13.55 -33.75 -23.65
N ARG A 233 -12.22 -33.72 -23.58
CA ARG A 233 -11.45 -33.99 -22.35
C ARG A 233 -11.71 -33.00 -21.20
N LEU A 234 -12.23 -31.82 -21.49
CA LEU A 234 -12.47 -30.77 -20.49
C LEU A 234 -13.96 -30.54 -20.25
N LYS A 235 -14.87 -31.10 -21.04
CA LYS A 235 -16.33 -30.86 -20.92
C LYS A 235 -16.92 -31.23 -19.56
N GLN A 236 -16.35 -32.23 -18.91
CA GLN A 236 -16.80 -32.68 -17.59
C GLN A 236 -15.95 -32.11 -16.46
N SER A 237 -14.99 -31.23 -16.77
CA SER A 237 -14.10 -30.69 -15.75
C SER A 237 -14.81 -29.65 -14.89
N ARG A 238 -14.52 -29.68 -13.59
CA ARG A 238 -14.95 -28.66 -12.61
C ARG A 238 -13.73 -27.93 -12.09
N ILE A 239 -13.84 -26.61 -11.96
CA ILE A 239 -12.76 -25.76 -11.49
C ILE A 239 -13.02 -25.41 -10.03
N TYR A 240 -12.03 -25.67 -9.19
CA TYR A 240 -12.01 -25.35 -7.77
C TYR A 240 -10.89 -24.37 -7.49
N MET A 241 -11.16 -23.32 -6.73
CA MET A 241 -10.16 -22.36 -6.27
C MET A 241 -9.78 -22.68 -4.84
N MET A 242 -8.49 -22.87 -4.59
CA MET A 242 -7.97 -23.07 -3.24
C MET A 242 -7.97 -21.75 -2.49
N ASP A 243 -8.55 -21.72 -1.31
CA ASP A 243 -8.48 -20.59 -0.38
C ASP A 243 -7.27 -20.74 0.54
N MET A 244 -6.18 -20.05 0.19
CA MET A 244 -4.96 -20.07 1.00
C MET A 244 -5.16 -19.46 2.39
N GLY A 245 -6.08 -18.51 2.54
CA GLY A 245 -6.42 -17.92 3.82
C GLY A 245 -6.98 -18.96 4.79
N THR A 246 -7.99 -19.69 4.34
CA THR A 246 -8.63 -20.77 5.12
C THR A 246 -7.67 -21.95 5.34
N MET A 247 -6.79 -22.23 4.38
CA MET A 247 -5.77 -23.29 4.51
C MET A 247 -4.76 -23.02 5.63
N ILE A 248 -4.41 -21.75 5.86
CA ILE A 248 -3.42 -21.32 6.86
C ILE A 248 -4.10 -20.97 8.20
N ALA A 249 -5.33 -20.46 8.17
CA ALA A 249 -6.07 -20.07 9.38
C ALA A 249 -6.22 -21.24 10.35
N GLY A 250 -5.75 -21.07 11.59
CA GLY A 250 -5.81 -22.12 12.62
C GLY A 250 -4.84 -23.29 12.46
N ALA A 251 -3.99 -23.32 11.43
CA ALA A 251 -2.88 -24.28 11.33
C ALA A 251 -1.73 -23.78 12.21
N GLN A 252 -1.65 -24.26 13.47
CA GLN A 252 -0.56 -23.90 14.38
C GLN A 252 0.72 -24.68 14.09
N PHE A 253 0.59 -25.87 13.51
CA PHE A 253 1.70 -26.76 13.18
C PHE A 253 1.75 -27.08 11.69
N ARG A 254 2.96 -27.33 11.20
CA ARG A 254 3.21 -27.79 9.82
C ARG A 254 2.34 -28.98 9.42
N GLY A 255 2.11 -29.91 10.35
CA GLY A 255 1.31 -31.12 10.13
C GLY A 255 -0.17 -30.86 9.81
N ASP A 256 -0.75 -29.79 10.36
CA ASP A 256 -2.17 -29.46 10.10
C ASP A 256 -2.36 -28.98 8.67
N PHE A 257 -1.49 -28.09 8.22
CA PHE A 257 -1.49 -27.61 6.84
C PHE A 257 -1.25 -28.76 5.85
N GLU A 258 -0.34 -29.69 6.19
CA GLU A 258 -0.07 -30.88 5.39
C GLU A 258 -1.30 -31.81 5.30
N LYS A 259 -2.00 -32.04 6.41
CA LYS A 259 -3.25 -32.81 6.45
C LYS A 259 -4.34 -32.14 5.57
N ARG A 260 -4.52 -30.83 5.68
CA ARG A 260 -5.52 -30.09 4.88
C ARG A 260 -5.24 -30.18 3.38
N ILE A 261 -3.98 -29.98 2.96
CA ILE A 261 -3.60 -30.18 1.54
C ILE A 261 -3.92 -31.59 1.09
N LYS A 262 -3.57 -32.61 1.88
CA LYS A 262 -3.82 -34.00 1.55
C LYS A 262 -5.32 -34.27 1.40
N GLN A 263 -6.15 -33.79 2.33
CA GLN A 263 -7.60 -33.89 2.26
C GLN A 263 -8.18 -33.24 1.00
N VAL A 264 -7.73 -32.03 0.65
CA VAL A 264 -8.16 -31.35 -0.57
C VAL A 264 -7.77 -32.14 -1.81
N MET A 265 -6.53 -32.66 -1.88
CA MET A 265 -6.07 -33.43 -3.04
C MET A 265 -6.80 -34.75 -3.18
N GLU A 266 -7.01 -35.47 -2.09
CA GLU A 266 -7.78 -36.74 -2.10
C GLU A 266 -9.27 -36.50 -2.48
N GLY A 267 -9.87 -35.43 -1.97
CA GLY A 267 -11.23 -35.03 -2.34
C GLY A 267 -11.35 -34.65 -3.83
N LEU A 268 -10.41 -33.89 -4.38
CA LEU A 268 -10.37 -33.51 -5.79
C LEU A 268 -10.12 -34.72 -6.71
N ALA A 269 -9.25 -35.64 -6.31
CA ALA A 269 -9.02 -36.88 -7.05
C ALA A 269 -10.28 -37.77 -7.08
N ALA A 270 -11.02 -37.84 -5.99
CA ALA A 270 -12.27 -38.59 -5.91
C ALA A 270 -13.41 -37.97 -6.75
N GLU A 271 -13.45 -36.66 -6.90
CA GLU A 271 -14.44 -35.99 -7.80
C GLU A 271 -14.23 -36.38 -9.27
N GLY A 272 -12.98 -36.66 -9.69
CA GLY A 272 -12.63 -36.88 -11.08
C GLY A 272 -12.71 -35.61 -11.94
N HIS A 273 -11.86 -35.52 -12.94
CA HIS A 273 -11.81 -34.37 -13.85
C HIS A 273 -11.69 -32.97 -13.17
N ALA A 274 -11.13 -32.92 -11.94
CA ALA A 274 -10.97 -31.67 -11.22
C ALA A 274 -9.82 -30.82 -11.80
N ILE A 275 -10.02 -29.50 -11.84
CA ILE A 275 -9.00 -28.49 -12.11
C ILE A 275 -8.87 -27.63 -10.86
N LEU A 276 -7.70 -27.62 -10.23
CA LEU A 276 -7.42 -26.80 -9.07
C LEU A 276 -6.75 -25.49 -9.50
N TYR A 277 -7.40 -24.37 -9.22
CA TYR A 277 -6.84 -23.05 -9.38
C TYR A 277 -6.22 -22.57 -8.07
N ILE A 278 -4.97 -22.16 -8.12
CA ILE A 278 -4.24 -21.60 -6.99
C ILE A 278 -3.86 -20.17 -7.34
N ASP A 279 -4.57 -19.21 -6.75
CA ASP A 279 -4.20 -17.81 -6.90
C ASP A 279 -2.98 -17.52 -6.02
N GLU A 280 -2.09 -16.65 -6.52
CA GLU A 280 -0.84 -16.32 -5.85
C GLU A 280 -0.03 -17.56 -5.42
N ILE A 281 0.17 -18.52 -6.34
CA ILE A 281 0.82 -19.82 -6.08
C ILE A 281 2.21 -19.68 -5.41
N HIS A 282 2.84 -18.51 -5.53
CA HIS A 282 4.10 -18.19 -4.87
C HIS A 282 3.99 -18.24 -3.34
N ASN A 283 2.80 -17.99 -2.76
CA ASN A 283 2.55 -18.12 -1.33
C ASN A 283 2.77 -19.55 -0.82
N MET A 284 2.55 -20.56 -1.66
CA MET A 284 2.85 -21.95 -1.32
C MET A 284 4.36 -22.28 -1.35
N VAL A 285 5.14 -21.50 -2.11
CA VAL A 285 6.57 -21.75 -2.36
C VAL A 285 7.46 -20.91 -1.44
N GLY A 286 6.97 -19.75 -0.96
CA GLY A 286 7.78 -18.72 -0.29
C GLY A 286 7.42 -18.44 1.16
N ALA A 287 6.33 -18.93 1.67
CA ALA A 287 5.80 -18.62 3.00
C ALA A 287 6.62 -19.22 4.15
N GLY A 288 7.91 -18.87 4.27
CA GLY A 288 8.72 -19.41 5.34
C GLY A 288 10.18 -18.92 5.41
N ARG A 289 10.53 -17.83 4.74
CA ARG A 289 11.92 -17.32 4.72
C ARG A 289 12.25 -16.20 5.72
N THR A 290 11.37 -15.87 6.63
CA THR A 290 11.62 -14.90 7.70
C THR A 290 11.77 -15.61 9.03
N GLY A 291 13.03 -15.94 9.39
CA GLY A 291 13.39 -16.51 10.71
C GLY A 291 13.73 -18.00 10.66
N GLY A 292 14.95 -18.30 10.69
CA GLY A 292 15.78 -19.40 11.15
C GLY A 292 15.28 -20.85 11.24
N ASP A 293 14.04 -21.24 10.95
CA ASP A 293 13.61 -22.64 10.96
C ASP A 293 12.58 -22.93 9.86
N ALA A 294 12.90 -23.98 9.09
CA ALA A 294 12.10 -24.77 8.14
C ALA A 294 10.87 -24.12 7.54
N SER A 295 11.07 -23.44 6.39
CA SER A 295 9.98 -22.99 5.51
C SER A 295 8.92 -24.07 5.26
N LEU A 296 7.65 -23.71 5.35
CA LEU A 296 6.51 -24.46 4.78
C LEU A 296 6.73 -24.61 3.26
N ASP A 297 7.47 -25.62 2.84
CA ASP A 297 7.66 -25.93 1.43
C ASP A 297 6.53 -26.83 0.94
N ALA A 298 5.31 -26.24 0.85
CA ALA A 298 4.13 -26.91 0.32
C ALA A 298 4.32 -27.38 -1.13
N SER A 299 5.33 -26.86 -1.82
CA SER A 299 5.66 -27.27 -3.20
C SER A 299 6.06 -28.75 -3.28
N ASN A 300 6.69 -29.28 -2.23
CA ASN A 300 7.06 -30.70 -2.18
C ASN A 300 5.84 -31.60 -2.07
N MET A 301 4.78 -31.14 -1.43
CA MET A 301 3.55 -31.91 -1.27
C MET A 301 2.70 -31.98 -2.53
N LEU A 302 2.76 -30.94 -3.37
CA LEU A 302 2.06 -30.94 -4.65
C LEU A 302 2.74 -31.83 -5.70
N LYS A 303 4.03 -32.14 -5.55
CA LYS A 303 4.79 -32.93 -6.54
C LYS A 303 4.13 -34.23 -6.96
N PRO A 304 3.69 -35.12 -6.05
CA PRO A 304 3.05 -36.37 -6.43
C PRO A 304 1.82 -36.17 -7.31
N TYR A 305 0.98 -35.19 -6.96
CA TYR A 305 -0.26 -34.89 -7.70
C TYR A 305 -0.02 -34.22 -9.05
N LEU A 306 1.04 -33.38 -9.15
CA LEU A 306 1.50 -32.81 -10.41
C LEU A 306 2.12 -33.87 -11.34
N GLU A 307 2.57 -35.02 -10.79
CA GLU A 307 3.16 -36.13 -11.53
C GLU A 307 2.12 -37.16 -11.96
N SER A 308 1.12 -37.46 -11.12
CA SER A 308 0.05 -38.40 -11.45
C SER A 308 -0.82 -37.92 -12.62
N GLY A 309 -1.03 -36.59 -12.73
CA GLY A 309 -1.89 -35.98 -13.75
C GLY A 309 -3.39 -36.24 -13.55
N GLU A 310 -3.79 -36.80 -12.42
CA GLU A 310 -5.20 -37.02 -12.05
C GLU A 310 -5.92 -35.70 -11.83
N ILE A 311 -5.24 -34.75 -11.18
CA ILE A 311 -5.71 -33.39 -10.97
C ILE A 311 -4.91 -32.45 -11.90
N ARG A 312 -5.58 -31.54 -12.58
CA ARG A 312 -4.94 -30.46 -13.33
C ARG A 312 -4.85 -29.21 -12.49
N PHE A 313 -3.76 -28.47 -12.64
CA PHE A 313 -3.53 -27.26 -11.87
C PHE A 313 -3.49 -26.04 -12.78
N ILE A 314 -4.03 -24.92 -12.31
CA ILE A 314 -3.83 -23.60 -12.88
C ILE A 314 -3.23 -22.74 -11.74
N GLY A 315 -2.05 -22.19 -11.96
CA GLY A 315 -1.44 -21.23 -11.02
C GLY A 315 -1.51 -19.81 -11.54
N SER A 316 -1.54 -18.83 -10.67
CA SER A 316 -1.33 -17.42 -11.00
C SER A 316 -0.23 -16.81 -10.13
N THR A 317 0.53 -15.87 -10.69
CA THR A 317 1.58 -15.12 -9.98
C THR A 317 1.94 -13.85 -10.73
N THR A 318 2.69 -12.95 -10.12
CA THR A 318 3.30 -11.80 -10.81
C THR A 318 4.69 -12.16 -11.38
N TYR A 319 5.25 -11.30 -12.25
CA TYR A 319 6.59 -11.51 -12.81
C TYR A 319 7.67 -11.49 -11.73
N ASP A 320 7.57 -10.55 -10.79
CA ASP A 320 8.53 -10.40 -9.69
C ASP A 320 8.52 -11.61 -8.76
N GLU A 321 7.35 -12.08 -8.39
CA GLU A 321 7.16 -13.25 -7.52
C GLU A 321 7.56 -14.55 -8.24
N TYR A 322 7.26 -14.66 -9.55
CA TYR A 322 7.74 -15.76 -10.36
C TYR A 322 9.27 -15.86 -10.32
N ASN A 323 9.96 -14.75 -10.60
CA ASN A 323 11.42 -14.69 -10.62
C ASN A 323 12.03 -14.97 -9.24
N ARG A 324 11.41 -14.44 -8.18
CA ARG A 324 11.91 -14.53 -6.81
C ARG A 324 11.71 -15.92 -6.21
N TYR A 325 10.55 -16.54 -6.42
CA TYR A 325 10.16 -17.74 -5.70
C TYR A 325 10.06 -18.99 -6.58
N ILE A 326 9.54 -18.90 -7.82
CA ILE A 326 9.21 -20.04 -8.66
C ILE A 326 10.34 -20.41 -9.60
N ALA A 327 10.98 -19.45 -10.26
CA ALA A 327 12.01 -19.69 -11.28
C ALA A 327 13.20 -20.52 -10.77
N SER A 328 13.54 -20.38 -9.49
CA SER A 328 14.60 -21.16 -8.84
C SER A 328 14.21 -22.63 -8.58
N GLN A 329 12.92 -22.94 -8.54
CA GLN A 329 12.40 -24.27 -8.25
C GLN A 329 12.23 -25.11 -9.53
N LYS A 330 13.31 -25.74 -9.97
CA LYS A 330 13.34 -26.54 -11.20
C LYS A 330 12.27 -27.64 -11.26
N SER A 331 11.85 -28.17 -10.12
CA SER A 331 10.81 -29.21 -10.03
C SER A 331 9.42 -28.70 -10.44
N LEU A 332 9.05 -27.48 -10.02
CA LEU A 332 7.78 -26.84 -10.39
C LEU A 332 7.82 -26.32 -11.83
N VAL A 333 8.89 -25.62 -12.22
CA VAL A 333 9.03 -25.05 -13.57
C VAL A 333 8.92 -26.13 -14.65
N ARG A 334 9.37 -27.36 -14.40
CA ARG A 334 9.24 -28.49 -15.35
C ARG A 334 7.80 -29.00 -15.49
N ARG A 335 6.91 -28.74 -14.53
CA ARG A 335 5.54 -29.24 -14.49
C ARG A 335 4.51 -28.20 -14.93
N PHE A 336 4.86 -26.93 -14.82
CA PHE A 336 4.01 -25.82 -15.27
C PHE A 336 4.45 -25.30 -16.64
N GLN A 337 3.47 -24.85 -17.42
CA GLN A 337 3.69 -24.11 -18.66
C GLN A 337 3.33 -22.64 -18.42
N GLN A 338 4.32 -21.76 -18.47
CA GLN A 338 4.10 -20.33 -18.36
C GLN A 338 3.25 -19.80 -19.52
N ILE A 339 2.29 -18.95 -19.18
CA ILE A 339 1.45 -18.18 -20.09
C ILE A 339 1.51 -16.74 -19.60
N ASP A 340 2.06 -15.85 -20.42
CA ASP A 340 2.21 -14.45 -20.08
C ASP A 340 0.87 -13.72 -20.29
N ILE A 341 0.41 -13.03 -19.25
CA ILE A 341 -0.80 -12.21 -19.25
C ILE A 341 -0.37 -10.75 -19.17
N ALA A 342 -0.15 -10.16 -20.33
CA ALA A 342 0.27 -8.77 -20.44
C ALA A 342 -0.87 -7.79 -20.09
N GLU A 343 -0.54 -6.53 -19.73
CA GLU A 343 -1.52 -5.45 -19.63
C GLU A 343 -2.24 -5.28 -20.98
N PRO A 344 -3.58 -5.17 -21.00
CA PRO A 344 -4.31 -4.95 -22.25
C PRO A 344 -3.98 -3.60 -22.86
N SER A 345 -4.06 -3.51 -24.20
CA SER A 345 -3.97 -2.23 -24.89
C SER A 345 -5.10 -1.29 -24.43
N ILE A 346 -4.94 0.02 -24.63
CA ILE A 346 -5.98 1.01 -24.29
C ILE A 346 -7.31 0.64 -24.97
N ASP A 347 -7.27 0.25 -26.24
CA ASP A 347 -8.49 -0.07 -27.00
C ASP A 347 -9.13 -1.39 -26.52
N ASP A 348 -8.32 -2.37 -26.13
CA ASP A 348 -8.83 -3.61 -25.51
C ASP A 348 -9.45 -3.33 -24.13
N ALA A 349 -8.80 -2.49 -23.31
CA ALA A 349 -9.34 -2.08 -22.02
C ALA A 349 -10.66 -1.33 -22.16
N VAL A 350 -10.81 -0.48 -23.17
CA VAL A 350 -12.09 0.18 -23.47
C VAL A 350 -13.17 -0.86 -23.82
N ARG A 351 -12.84 -1.86 -24.65
CA ARG A 351 -13.77 -2.95 -24.98
C ARG A 351 -14.17 -3.76 -23.73
N ILE A 352 -13.22 -4.03 -22.86
CA ILE A 352 -13.49 -4.71 -21.58
C ILE A 352 -14.48 -3.88 -20.74
N LEU A 353 -14.21 -2.59 -20.55
CA LEU A 353 -15.08 -1.74 -19.73
C LEU A 353 -16.49 -1.57 -20.36
N GLU A 354 -16.58 -1.40 -21.68
CA GLU A 354 -17.89 -1.31 -22.36
C GLU A 354 -18.70 -2.61 -22.18
N GLY A 355 -18.06 -3.76 -22.17
CA GLY A 355 -18.74 -5.03 -21.91
C GLY A 355 -19.12 -5.23 -20.43
N LEU A 356 -18.37 -4.67 -19.48
CA LEU A 356 -18.68 -4.70 -18.05
C LEU A 356 -19.74 -3.65 -17.65
N ARG A 357 -19.88 -2.59 -18.43
CA ARG A 357 -20.78 -1.46 -18.17
C ARG A 357 -22.20 -1.85 -17.76
N PRO A 358 -22.90 -2.81 -18.43
CA PRO A 358 -24.27 -3.16 -18.05
C PRO A 358 -24.37 -3.74 -16.63
N GLY A 359 -23.33 -4.45 -16.18
CA GLY A 359 -23.24 -5.00 -14.83
C GLY A 359 -23.15 -3.90 -13.78
N TYR A 360 -22.24 -2.94 -13.97
CA TYR A 360 -22.06 -1.80 -13.05
C TYR A 360 -23.25 -0.84 -13.08
N GLU A 361 -23.86 -0.59 -14.27
CA GLU A 361 -25.09 0.19 -14.38
C GLU A 361 -26.24 -0.41 -13.58
N LYS A 362 -26.36 -1.74 -13.61
CA LYS A 362 -27.39 -2.48 -12.85
C LYS A 362 -27.11 -2.46 -11.36
N PHE A 363 -25.85 -2.65 -10.97
CA PHE A 363 -25.45 -2.72 -9.57
C PHE A 363 -25.69 -1.41 -8.83
N HIS A 364 -25.21 -0.28 -9.40
CA HIS A 364 -25.33 1.05 -8.79
C HIS A 364 -26.65 1.78 -9.15
N GLY A 365 -27.49 1.23 -10.02
CA GLY A 365 -28.71 1.91 -10.48
C GLY A 365 -28.46 3.19 -11.27
N VAL A 366 -27.31 3.31 -11.94
CA VAL A 366 -26.87 4.50 -12.68
C VAL A 366 -26.80 4.23 -14.19
N LYS A 367 -26.60 5.28 -14.97
CA LYS A 367 -26.26 5.21 -16.40
C LYS A 367 -24.95 5.94 -16.66
N PHE A 368 -24.01 5.29 -17.32
CA PHE A 368 -22.78 5.95 -17.77
C PHE A 368 -23.03 6.68 -19.09
N ALA A 369 -22.54 7.92 -19.16
CA ALA A 369 -22.65 8.72 -20.39
C ALA A 369 -21.83 8.10 -21.54
N THR A 370 -22.17 8.45 -22.80
CA THR A 370 -21.39 8.00 -23.95
C THR A 370 -19.93 8.44 -23.87
N GLY A 371 -19.01 7.50 -24.11
CA GLY A 371 -17.58 7.72 -24.04
C GLY A 371 -17.03 7.84 -22.59
N ALA A 372 -17.81 7.51 -21.58
CA ALA A 372 -17.35 7.47 -20.19
C ALA A 372 -16.32 6.37 -19.96
N MET A 373 -16.50 5.20 -20.58
CA MET A 373 -15.57 4.07 -20.49
C MET A 373 -14.22 4.41 -21.13
N GLU A 374 -14.24 4.98 -22.33
CA GLU A 374 -13.02 5.46 -22.99
C GLU A 374 -12.30 6.52 -22.14
N PHE A 375 -13.05 7.47 -21.58
CA PHE A 375 -12.50 8.47 -20.67
C PHE A 375 -11.85 7.82 -19.45
N ALA A 376 -12.51 6.86 -18.80
CA ALA A 376 -11.97 6.16 -17.64
C ALA A 376 -10.64 5.48 -17.97
N VAL A 377 -10.57 4.71 -19.05
CA VAL A 377 -9.36 4.00 -19.46
C VAL A 377 -8.21 4.98 -19.77
N ARG A 378 -8.45 5.97 -20.63
CA ARG A 378 -7.40 6.90 -21.06
C ARG A 378 -6.89 7.76 -19.92
N GLN A 379 -7.78 8.23 -19.04
CA GLN A 379 -7.35 9.07 -17.91
C GLN A 379 -6.65 8.27 -16.81
N THR A 380 -7.13 7.06 -16.48
CA THR A 380 -6.42 6.21 -15.51
C THR A 380 -5.08 5.71 -16.05
N ALA A 381 -4.98 5.40 -17.35
CA ALA A 381 -3.71 5.07 -17.98
C ALA A 381 -2.69 6.22 -17.88
N ARG A 382 -3.16 7.47 -17.97
CA ARG A 382 -2.33 8.67 -17.92
C ARG A 382 -1.92 9.08 -16.50
N HIS A 383 -2.82 8.91 -15.51
CA HIS A 383 -2.66 9.50 -14.18
C HIS A 383 -2.35 8.48 -13.09
N ILE A 384 -2.59 7.18 -13.32
CA ILE A 384 -2.31 6.08 -12.38
C ILE A 384 -1.28 5.16 -13.01
N SER A 385 -0.03 5.26 -12.58
CA SER A 385 1.10 4.47 -13.10
C SER A 385 1.52 3.30 -12.22
N ASP A 386 1.04 3.24 -10.96
CA ASP A 386 1.34 2.21 -9.98
C ASP A 386 0.41 0.98 -10.08
N ARG A 387 -0.60 1.04 -10.94
CA ARG A 387 -1.58 -0.03 -11.21
C ARG A 387 -1.74 -0.25 -12.70
N PHE A 388 -2.25 -1.42 -13.07
CA PHE A 388 -2.41 -1.85 -14.46
C PHE A 388 -3.87 -1.84 -14.91
N LEU A 389 -4.07 -1.69 -16.21
CA LEU A 389 -5.37 -1.88 -16.84
C LEU A 389 -5.74 -3.38 -16.87
N PRO A 390 -7.02 -3.74 -16.80
CA PRO A 390 -8.20 -2.87 -16.73
C PRO A 390 -8.58 -2.43 -15.30
N ASP A 391 -7.95 -3.01 -14.26
CA ASP A 391 -8.33 -2.88 -12.85
C ASP A 391 -8.47 -1.42 -12.39
N LYS A 392 -7.45 -0.58 -12.64
CA LYS A 392 -7.48 0.85 -12.29
C LYS A 392 -8.62 1.64 -12.94
N ALA A 393 -9.08 1.21 -14.12
CA ALA A 393 -10.19 1.85 -14.81
C ALA A 393 -11.55 1.30 -14.31
N ILE A 394 -11.59 0.04 -13.92
CA ILE A 394 -12.74 -0.59 -13.25
C ILE A 394 -12.98 0.09 -11.90
N ASP A 395 -11.95 0.30 -11.09
CA ASP A 395 -12.05 1.02 -9.83
C ASP A 395 -12.66 2.41 -10.00
N LEU A 396 -12.25 3.15 -11.04
CA LEU A 396 -12.78 4.48 -11.29
C LEU A 396 -14.28 4.45 -11.64
N ILE A 397 -14.74 3.51 -12.46
CA ILE A 397 -16.17 3.42 -12.81
C ILE A 397 -17.01 2.95 -11.63
N ASP A 398 -16.47 2.06 -10.80
CA ASP A 398 -17.13 1.55 -9.60
C ASP A 398 -17.27 2.68 -8.54
N GLU A 399 -16.19 3.40 -8.25
CA GLU A 399 -16.21 4.53 -7.30
C GLU A 399 -17.10 5.67 -7.79
N ALA A 400 -17.11 5.96 -9.10
CA ALA A 400 -18.00 6.97 -9.69
C ALA A 400 -19.47 6.55 -9.63
N GLY A 401 -19.76 5.27 -9.82
CA GLY A 401 -21.09 4.68 -9.65
C GLY A 401 -21.57 4.80 -8.21
N ALA A 402 -20.77 4.35 -7.24
CA ALA A 402 -21.05 4.43 -5.82
C ALA A 402 -21.22 5.88 -5.34
N TYR A 403 -20.39 6.81 -5.83
CA TYR A 403 -20.56 8.24 -5.51
C TYR A 403 -21.91 8.77 -5.99
N ARG A 404 -22.34 8.42 -7.20
CA ARG A 404 -23.64 8.85 -7.76
C ARG A 404 -24.82 8.23 -7.01
N GLU A 405 -24.70 6.99 -6.57
CA GLU A 405 -25.68 6.31 -5.72
C GLU A 405 -25.88 7.03 -4.39
N THR A 406 -24.77 7.40 -3.73
CA THR A 406 -24.80 8.11 -2.44
C THR A 406 -25.13 9.59 -2.55
N HIS A 407 -24.93 10.22 -3.72
CA HIS A 407 -25.21 11.64 -4.01
C HIS A 407 -26.10 11.77 -5.24
N PRO A 408 -27.39 11.39 -5.13
CA PRO A 408 -28.30 11.41 -6.27
C PRO A 408 -28.63 12.83 -6.73
N LEU A 409 -28.78 13.00 -8.04
CA LEU A 409 -29.23 14.25 -8.64
C LEU A 409 -30.74 14.42 -8.37
N THR A 410 -31.11 15.45 -7.63
CA THR A 410 -32.52 15.74 -7.26
C THR A 410 -33.40 16.10 -8.47
N SER A 411 -32.79 16.54 -9.59
CA SER A 411 -33.47 16.97 -10.79
C SER A 411 -33.73 15.87 -11.83
N GLN A 412 -33.19 14.66 -11.64
CA GLN A 412 -33.25 13.59 -12.63
C GLN A 412 -33.76 12.27 -12.04
N LYS A 413 -34.75 11.65 -12.68
CA LYS A 413 -35.22 10.29 -12.32
C LYS A 413 -34.18 9.20 -12.61
N ARG A 414 -33.36 9.37 -13.65
CA ARG A 414 -32.24 8.49 -13.98
C ARG A 414 -30.92 9.13 -13.51
N GLN A 415 -30.23 8.45 -12.66
CA GLN A 415 -28.92 8.89 -12.19
C GLN A 415 -27.87 8.65 -13.28
N THR A 416 -27.13 9.69 -13.64
CA THR A 416 -26.11 9.61 -14.70
C THR A 416 -24.71 9.91 -14.15
N VAL A 417 -23.74 9.12 -14.62
CA VAL A 417 -22.31 9.34 -14.39
C VAL A 417 -21.72 9.87 -15.69
N ASP A 418 -21.32 11.13 -15.69
CA ASP A 418 -20.70 11.81 -16.82
C ASP A 418 -19.17 11.90 -16.68
N ARG A 419 -18.50 12.36 -17.75
CA ARG A 419 -17.05 12.53 -17.76
C ARG A 419 -16.57 13.53 -16.71
N ARG A 420 -17.38 14.52 -16.36
CA ARG A 420 -17.06 15.54 -15.36
C ARG A 420 -16.97 14.91 -13.97
N LEU A 421 -17.97 14.13 -13.58
CA LEU A 421 -17.98 13.42 -12.31
C LEU A 421 -16.81 12.44 -12.24
N MET A 422 -16.56 11.67 -13.30
CA MET A 422 -15.40 10.76 -13.35
C MET A 422 -14.08 11.50 -13.17
N GLY A 423 -13.92 12.68 -13.76
CA GLY A 423 -12.76 13.53 -13.55
C GLY A 423 -12.64 14.01 -12.10
N GLU A 424 -13.74 14.41 -11.46
CA GLU A 424 -13.75 14.82 -10.05
C GLU A 424 -13.37 13.65 -9.10
N ILE A 425 -13.84 12.45 -9.40
CA ILE A 425 -13.47 11.23 -8.64
C ILE A 425 -12.01 10.87 -8.87
N LEU A 426 -11.55 10.83 -10.12
CA LEU A 426 -10.16 10.55 -10.44
C LEU A 426 -9.20 11.54 -9.76
N ALA A 427 -9.57 12.83 -9.72
CA ALA A 427 -8.80 13.84 -8.99
C ALA A 427 -8.64 13.51 -7.51
N LYS A 428 -9.73 13.03 -6.88
CA LYS A 428 -9.69 12.57 -5.48
C LYS A 428 -8.82 11.33 -5.30
N MET A 429 -8.97 10.32 -6.18
CA MET A 429 -8.14 9.09 -6.15
C MET A 429 -6.65 9.43 -6.28
N CYS A 430 -6.28 10.30 -7.22
CA CYS A 430 -4.90 10.69 -7.48
C CYS A 430 -4.40 11.82 -6.56
N LYS A 431 -5.26 12.40 -5.71
CA LYS A 431 -4.95 13.56 -4.85
C LYS A 431 -4.40 14.77 -5.62
N ILE A 432 -4.92 15.01 -6.82
CA ILE A 432 -4.61 16.16 -7.68
C ILE A 432 -5.81 17.11 -7.72
N ASP A 433 -5.56 18.36 -8.13
CA ASP A 433 -6.65 19.32 -8.27
C ASP A 433 -7.56 18.94 -9.45
N ALA A 434 -8.87 18.92 -9.24
CA ALA A 434 -9.88 18.58 -10.26
C ALA A 434 -9.82 19.50 -11.48
N THR A 435 -9.28 20.70 -11.34
CA THR A 435 -9.07 21.64 -12.42
C THR A 435 -8.02 21.17 -13.44
N ALA A 436 -7.03 20.38 -12.98
CA ALA A 436 -5.99 19.81 -13.83
C ALA A 436 -6.50 18.74 -14.80
N LEU A 437 -7.65 18.12 -14.50
CA LEU A 437 -8.30 17.07 -15.32
C LEU A 437 -9.38 17.61 -16.28
N ARG A 438 -9.71 18.90 -16.19
CA ARG A 438 -10.69 19.50 -17.12
C ARG A 438 -10.00 19.82 -18.45
N ASP A 439 -10.71 19.62 -19.55
CA ASP A 439 -10.29 20.00 -20.91
C ASP A 439 -10.11 21.53 -21.11
N THR A 440 -10.23 22.32 -20.03
CA THR A 440 -9.91 23.75 -19.97
C THR A 440 -8.40 24.05 -20.00
N SER A 441 -7.56 23.03 -20.23
CA SER A 441 -6.11 23.17 -20.31
C SER A 441 -5.64 24.23 -21.31
N ASN A 442 -6.35 24.42 -22.42
CA ASN A 442 -5.95 25.41 -23.43
C ASN A 442 -6.11 26.86 -22.96
N VAL A 443 -7.16 27.18 -22.20
CA VAL A 443 -7.36 28.54 -21.67
C VAL A 443 -6.35 28.82 -20.54
N ALA A 444 -6.16 27.86 -19.64
CA ALA A 444 -5.17 27.98 -18.56
C ALA A 444 -3.73 28.07 -19.11
N LEU A 445 -3.42 27.41 -20.22
CA LEU A 445 -2.13 27.53 -20.89
C LEU A 445 -1.93 28.87 -21.62
N GLN A 446 -3.00 29.51 -22.09
CA GLN A 446 -2.94 30.85 -22.69
C GLN A 446 -2.60 31.93 -21.65
N THR A 447 -3.17 31.81 -20.44
CA THR A 447 -2.93 32.81 -19.37
C THR A 447 -1.71 32.48 -18.50
N LEU A 448 -1.10 31.29 -18.67
CA LEU A 448 -0.01 30.80 -17.82
C LEU A 448 1.15 31.81 -17.69
N ALA A 449 1.55 32.45 -18.79
CA ALA A 449 2.63 33.42 -18.77
C ALA A 449 2.27 34.65 -17.91
N ASP A 450 1.07 35.19 -18.04
CA ASP A 450 0.58 36.33 -17.31
C ASP A 450 0.39 36.03 -15.83
N ASP A 451 -0.17 34.85 -15.52
CA ASP A 451 -0.33 34.35 -14.15
C ASP A 451 1.03 34.18 -13.47
N MET A 452 2.03 33.63 -14.16
CA MET A 452 3.38 33.50 -13.63
C MET A 452 4.07 34.87 -13.44
N ARG A 453 3.92 35.83 -14.39
CA ARG A 453 4.48 37.17 -14.27
C ARG A 453 3.85 37.97 -13.13
N SER A 454 2.60 37.75 -12.82
CA SER A 454 1.95 38.35 -11.64
C SER A 454 2.62 38.00 -10.32
N GLU A 455 3.34 36.89 -10.29
CA GLU A 455 3.99 36.37 -9.09
C GLU A 455 5.52 36.40 -9.14
N ILE A 456 6.11 36.34 -10.33
CA ILE A 456 7.55 36.34 -10.57
C ILE A 456 7.93 37.70 -11.20
N PHE A 457 8.67 38.47 -10.48
CA PHE A 457 8.98 39.86 -10.90
C PHE A 457 10.33 39.95 -11.62
N GLY A 458 10.34 40.61 -12.80
CA GLY A 458 11.52 40.95 -13.55
C GLY A 458 12.32 39.82 -14.17
N GLN A 459 11.70 38.63 -14.26
CA GLN A 459 12.28 37.48 -14.95
C GLN A 459 11.42 37.08 -16.17
N ASP A 460 10.87 38.06 -16.87
CA ASP A 460 9.89 37.88 -17.95
C ASP A 460 10.42 36.96 -19.07
N ARG A 461 11.71 37.11 -19.42
CA ARG A 461 12.32 36.22 -20.42
C ARG A 461 12.37 34.78 -19.96
N ALA A 462 12.82 34.50 -18.74
CA ALA A 462 12.88 33.15 -18.17
C ALA A 462 11.48 32.52 -18.05
N VAL A 463 10.49 33.32 -17.65
CA VAL A 463 9.09 32.86 -17.58
C VAL A 463 8.58 32.49 -18.97
N ASN A 464 8.86 33.27 -20.00
CA ASN A 464 8.44 32.98 -21.37
C ASN A 464 9.07 31.70 -21.91
N GLU A 465 10.39 31.52 -21.75
CA GLU A 465 11.11 30.31 -22.17
C GLU A 465 10.52 29.06 -21.50
N VAL A 466 10.22 29.14 -20.20
CA VAL A 466 9.56 28.02 -19.45
C VAL A 466 8.16 27.75 -19.96
N VAL A 467 7.34 28.78 -20.17
CA VAL A 467 5.95 28.63 -20.64
C VAL A 467 5.93 28.09 -22.06
N GLU A 468 6.78 28.55 -22.93
CA GLU A 468 6.88 28.06 -24.31
C GLU A 468 7.25 26.59 -24.37
N ALA A 469 8.24 26.14 -23.57
CA ALA A 469 8.60 24.72 -23.47
C ALA A 469 7.41 23.85 -23.01
N VAL A 470 6.65 24.30 -22.02
CA VAL A 470 5.46 23.60 -21.52
C VAL A 470 4.34 23.58 -22.56
N GLN A 471 4.12 24.70 -23.27
CA GLN A 471 3.09 24.78 -24.31
C GLN A 471 3.42 23.87 -25.50
N MET A 472 4.68 23.80 -25.94
CA MET A 472 5.13 22.89 -27.01
C MET A 472 4.88 21.43 -26.63
N ALA A 473 5.24 21.04 -25.39
CA ALA A 473 5.01 19.68 -24.90
C ALA A 473 3.51 19.34 -24.82
N LYS A 474 2.69 20.26 -24.32
CA LYS A 474 1.22 20.06 -24.23
C LYS A 474 0.52 20.04 -25.58
N ALA A 475 1.09 20.71 -26.59
CA ALA A 475 0.61 20.63 -27.96
C ALA A 475 0.91 19.30 -28.68
N GLY A 476 1.64 18.39 -28.01
CA GLY A 476 2.02 17.10 -28.59
C GLY A 476 3.09 17.22 -29.68
N LEU A 477 3.89 18.30 -29.68
CA LEU A 477 4.97 18.53 -30.64
C LEU A 477 6.32 17.99 -30.15
N GLY A 478 6.36 17.40 -28.95
CA GLY A 478 7.53 16.74 -28.38
C GLY A 478 7.59 15.24 -28.72
N ASP A 479 8.70 14.58 -28.37
CA ASP A 479 8.87 13.15 -28.47
C ASP A 479 8.07 12.43 -27.38
N ASP A 480 7.23 11.46 -27.73
CA ASP A 480 6.38 10.70 -26.81
C ASP A 480 7.17 9.87 -25.78
N ASP A 481 8.43 9.54 -26.11
CA ASP A 481 9.32 8.75 -25.25
C ASP A 481 10.23 9.58 -24.35
N LYS A 482 10.03 10.91 -24.31
CA LYS A 482 10.79 11.84 -23.46
C LYS A 482 9.93 12.52 -22.40
N PRO A 483 10.54 13.04 -21.31
CA PRO A 483 9.84 13.90 -20.36
C PRO A 483 9.21 15.11 -21.06
N MET A 484 8.14 15.64 -20.48
CA MET A 484 7.42 16.80 -21.04
C MET A 484 8.34 17.98 -21.34
N ALA A 485 9.26 18.29 -20.45
CA ALA A 485 10.34 19.23 -20.65
C ALA A 485 11.49 18.94 -19.67
N SER A 486 12.73 19.21 -20.09
CA SER A 486 13.94 19.10 -19.26
C SER A 486 14.68 20.42 -19.31
N LEU A 487 14.56 21.24 -18.28
CA LEU A 487 15.02 22.62 -18.24
C LEU A 487 16.17 22.79 -17.24
N LEU A 488 17.23 23.51 -17.64
CA LEU A 488 18.30 23.88 -16.74
C LEU A 488 18.21 25.40 -16.43
N PHE A 489 17.91 25.73 -15.18
CA PHE A 489 17.84 27.11 -14.70
C PHE A 489 19.21 27.60 -14.22
N VAL A 490 19.77 28.57 -14.87
CA VAL A 490 21.11 29.11 -14.59
C VAL A 490 21.03 30.57 -14.15
N GLY A 491 21.74 30.93 -13.09
CA GLY A 491 21.76 32.29 -12.60
C GLY A 491 22.26 32.42 -11.16
N PRO A 492 22.45 33.64 -10.66
CA PRO A 492 22.88 33.89 -9.29
C PRO A 492 21.95 33.30 -8.24
N THR A 493 22.45 33.18 -7.01
CA THR A 493 21.63 32.77 -5.88
C THR A 493 20.58 33.83 -5.54
N GLY A 494 19.35 33.39 -5.21
CA GLY A 494 18.30 34.31 -4.76
C GLY A 494 17.53 35.07 -5.85
N VAL A 495 17.77 34.78 -7.15
CA VAL A 495 17.05 35.43 -8.27
C VAL A 495 15.66 34.85 -8.57
N GLY A 496 15.25 33.77 -7.90
CA GLY A 496 13.90 33.22 -8.03
C GLY A 496 13.79 31.90 -8.78
N LYS A 497 14.88 31.18 -9.12
CA LYS A 497 14.87 29.89 -9.84
C LYS A 497 13.89 28.86 -9.23
N THR A 498 14.03 28.58 -7.95
CA THR A 498 13.17 27.64 -7.22
C THR A 498 11.72 28.15 -7.11
N GLU A 499 11.50 29.47 -7.06
CA GLU A 499 10.15 30.06 -7.00
C GLU A 499 9.42 29.93 -8.35
N VAL A 500 10.12 30.04 -9.48
CA VAL A 500 9.54 29.76 -10.81
C VAL A 500 9.04 28.32 -10.89
N ALA A 501 9.85 27.35 -10.47
CA ALA A 501 9.43 25.94 -10.44
C ALA A 501 8.20 25.71 -9.55
N ARG A 502 8.17 26.36 -8.37
CA ARG A 502 7.03 26.26 -7.43
C ARG A 502 5.76 26.90 -8.01
N THR A 503 5.89 28.07 -8.61
CA THR A 503 4.76 28.78 -9.22
C THR A 503 4.23 28.02 -10.42
N LEU A 504 5.11 27.47 -11.27
CA LEU A 504 4.74 26.63 -12.39
C LEU A 504 3.93 25.39 -11.93
N ALA A 505 4.41 24.66 -10.93
CA ALA A 505 3.72 23.51 -10.40
C ALA A 505 2.31 23.86 -9.90
N ARG A 506 2.18 24.98 -9.18
CA ARG A 506 0.89 25.46 -8.67
C ARG A 506 -0.06 25.90 -9.79
N GLN A 507 0.42 26.61 -10.80
CA GLN A 507 -0.41 27.07 -11.91
C GLN A 507 -0.86 25.93 -12.82
N LEU A 508 -0.02 24.89 -12.95
CA LEU A 508 -0.40 23.65 -13.66
C LEU A 508 -1.27 22.69 -12.83
N GLY A 509 -1.45 22.97 -11.52
CA GLY A 509 -2.21 22.10 -10.62
C GLY A 509 -1.52 20.74 -10.35
N VAL A 510 -0.19 20.68 -10.50
CA VAL A 510 0.59 19.44 -10.27
C VAL A 510 1.48 19.55 -9.04
N SER A 511 1.90 18.41 -8.49
CA SER A 511 2.79 18.39 -7.34
C SER A 511 4.20 18.89 -7.70
N LEU A 512 4.88 19.54 -6.73
CA LEU A 512 6.30 19.86 -6.80
C LEU A 512 7.08 18.81 -5.97
N VAL A 513 7.89 18.01 -6.64
CA VAL A 513 8.82 17.07 -6.01
C VAL A 513 10.21 17.69 -6.06
N ARG A 514 10.85 17.89 -4.90
CA ARG A 514 12.16 18.58 -4.81
C ARG A 514 13.20 17.68 -4.18
N PHE A 515 14.37 17.62 -4.82
CA PHE A 515 15.59 17.03 -4.30
C PHE A 515 16.71 18.07 -4.26
N ASP A 516 17.35 18.22 -3.11
CA ASP A 516 18.51 19.10 -2.95
C ASP A 516 19.78 18.29 -3.19
N MET A 517 20.50 18.60 -4.26
CA MET A 517 21.65 17.81 -4.68
C MET A 517 22.86 17.94 -3.76
N SER A 518 22.85 18.90 -2.85
CA SER A 518 23.86 18.98 -1.79
C SER A 518 23.80 17.78 -0.82
N GLU A 519 22.64 17.16 -0.66
CA GLU A 519 22.49 15.93 0.16
C GLU A 519 23.02 14.68 -0.56
N TYR A 520 23.27 14.76 -1.86
CA TYR A 520 23.69 13.68 -2.73
C TYR A 520 25.09 13.91 -3.34
N ALA A 521 25.93 14.61 -2.61
CA ALA A 521 27.31 14.90 -3.03
C ALA A 521 28.24 13.68 -2.90
N GLU A 522 27.90 12.71 -2.05
CA GLU A 522 28.70 11.54 -1.78
C GLU A 522 28.16 10.29 -2.48
N LYS A 523 29.07 9.34 -2.84
CA LYS A 523 28.72 8.14 -3.59
C LYS A 523 27.64 7.28 -2.90
N HIS A 524 27.70 7.14 -1.59
CA HIS A 524 26.70 6.36 -0.84
C HIS A 524 25.31 7.01 -0.84
N ALA A 525 25.22 8.33 -1.01
CA ALA A 525 23.95 9.01 -1.09
C ALA A 525 23.19 8.72 -2.41
N VAL A 526 23.92 8.33 -3.48
CA VAL A 526 23.29 7.92 -4.75
C VAL A 526 22.39 6.70 -4.54
N ALA A 527 22.79 5.78 -3.68
CA ALA A 527 21.98 4.61 -3.33
C ALA A 527 20.63 4.98 -2.68
N LYS A 528 20.51 6.13 -2.02
CA LYS A 528 19.23 6.61 -1.47
C LYS A 528 18.26 7.03 -2.57
N LEU A 529 18.77 7.54 -3.72
CA LEU A 529 17.91 7.98 -4.82
C LEU A 529 17.29 6.80 -5.59
N ILE A 530 18.10 5.77 -5.90
CA ILE A 530 17.69 4.64 -6.77
C ILE A 530 17.69 3.30 -6.04
N GLY A 531 17.83 3.28 -4.72
CA GLY A 531 17.92 2.05 -3.90
C GLY A 531 19.35 1.52 -3.80
N ALA A 532 19.63 0.78 -2.75
CA ALA A 532 20.90 0.09 -2.56
C ALA A 532 20.96 -1.19 -3.44
N PRO A 533 22.13 -1.59 -3.95
CA PRO A 533 22.29 -2.87 -4.61
C PRO A 533 22.01 -4.06 -3.68
N ALA A 534 21.60 -5.20 -4.25
CA ALA A 534 21.35 -6.41 -3.49
C ALA A 534 22.56 -6.80 -2.61
N GLY A 535 22.32 -7.07 -1.33
CA GLY A 535 23.35 -7.42 -0.36
C GLY A 535 23.94 -6.26 0.44
N TYR A 536 23.53 -5.01 0.18
CA TYR A 536 23.94 -3.85 0.99
C TYR A 536 22.85 -3.44 1.98
N VAL A 537 23.27 -2.82 3.10
CA VAL A 537 22.34 -2.27 4.11
C VAL A 537 21.44 -1.20 3.47
N GLY A 538 20.11 -1.30 3.71
CA GLY A 538 19.11 -0.41 3.09
C GLY A 538 18.61 -0.90 1.74
N TYR A 539 18.89 -2.16 1.34
CA TYR A 539 18.30 -2.74 0.14
C TYR A 539 16.77 -2.77 0.18
N GLU A 540 16.16 -3.01 1.34
CA GLU A 540 14.69 -3.08 1.49
C GLU A 540 13.96 -1.73 1.34
N ASP A 541 14.66 -0.60 1.48
CA ASP A 541 14.04 0.73 1.50
C ASP A 541 13.63 1.27 0.11
N GLY A 542 14.06 0.64 -0.99
CA GLY A 542 13.80 1.12 -2.36
C GLY A 542 14.43 2.49 -2.69
N GLY A 543 14.22 2.97 -3.92
CA GLY A 543 14.73 4.29 -4.35
C GLY A 543 13.77 5.43 -3.97
N GLN A 544 14.25 6.47 -3.28
CA GLN A 544 13.43 7.64 -2.92
C GLN A 544 12.89 8.37 -4.15
N LEU A 545 13.67 8.45 -5.22
CA LEU A 545 13.27 9.12 -6.46
C LEU A 545 12.20 8.33 -7.21
N THR A 546 12.37 7.02 -7.37
CA THR A 546 11.38 6.15 -8.01
C THR A 546 10.08 6.09 -7.22
N ALA A 547 10.14 6.00 -5.89
CA ALA A 547 8.97 6.02 -5.01
C ALA A 547 8.19 7.36 -5.12
N ALA A 548 8.90 8.50 -5.14
CA ALA A 548 8.27 9.82 -5.28
C ALA A 548 7.60 9.99 -6.65
N LEU A 549 8.24 9.52 -7.73
CA LEU A 549 7.72 9.61 -9.09
C LEU A 549 6.53 8.67 -9.32
N ARG A 550 6.55 7.46 -8.78
CA ARG A 550 5.41 6.55 -8.83
C ARG A 550 4.19 7.12 -8.11
N LYS A 551 4.42 7.79 -6.98
CA LYS A 551 3.35 8.49 -6.24
C LYS A 551 2.81 9.72 -6.99
N SER A 552 3.62 10.38 -7.81
CA SER A 552 3.28 11.63 -8.50
C SER A 552 3.88 11.63 -9.92
N PRO A 553 3.33 10.83 -10.86
CA PRO A 553 3.89 10.69 -12.21
C PRO A 553 3.76 11.96 -13.05
N ASN A 554 2.76 12.81 -12.75
CA ASN A 554 2.59 14.13 -13.36
C ASN A 554 3.00 15.18 -12.33
N CYS A 555 4.28 15.58 -12.33
CA CYS A 555 4.81 16.54 -11.37
C CYS A 555 5.83 17.48 -12.02
N VAL A 556 6.13 18.56 -11.33
CA VAL A 556 7.36 19.32 -11.56
C VAL A 556 8.44 18.74 -10.65
N LEU A 557 9.43 18.09 -11.26
CA LEU A 557 10.56 17.47 -10.55
C LEU A 557 11.72 18.47 -10.53
N LEU A 558 12.06 18.97 -9.36
CA LEU A 558 13.08 19.97 -9.15
C LEU A 558 14.32 19.37 -8.51
N PHE A 559 15.44 19.39 -9.22
CA PHE A 559 16.78 19.13 -8.69
C PHE A 559 17.50 20.45 -8.42
N ASP A 560 17.70 20.78 -7.16
CA ASP A 560 18.30 22.04 -6.75
C ASP A 560 19.82 21.87 -6.60
N GLU A 561 20.61 22.83 -7.13
CA GLU A 561 22.07 22.90 -7.06
C GLU A 561 22.79 21.67 -7.66
N ILE A 562 22.47 21.29 -8.91
CA ILE A 562 22.97 20.06 -9.56
C ILE A 562 24.51 20.01 -9.69
N GLU A 563 25.19 21.15 -9.65
CA GLU A 563 26.67 21.19 -9.65
C GLU A 563 27.30 20.58 -8.41
N LYS A 564 26.52 20.35 -7.34
CA LYS A 564 26.99 19.70 -6.11
C LYS A 564 26.76 18.18 -6.11
N ALA A 565 25.99 17.67 -7.07
CA ALA A 565 25.68 16.26 -7.18
C ALA A 565 26.93 15.41 -7.47
N HIS A 566 26.95 14.18 -6.93
CA HIS A 566 27.97 13.20 -7.30
C HIS A 566 27.91 12.91 -8.81
N PRO A 567 29.06 12.74 -9.50
CA PRO A 567 29.09 12.47 -10.93
C PRO A 567 28.23 11.31 -11.43
N ASP A 568 28.03 10.29 -10.62
CA ASP A 568 27.20 9.11 -10.99
C ASP A 568 25.71 9.48 -11.13
N ILE A 569 25.23 10.54 -10.48
CA ILE A 569 23.84 11.01 -10.59
C ILE A 569 23.54 11.53 -12.01
N PHE A 570 24.53 12.06 -12.71
CA PHE A 570 24.32 12.50 -14.09
C PHE A 570 23.92 11.36 -15.02
N ASN A 571 24.35 10.12 -14.75
CA ASN A 571 23.89 8.95 -15.52
C ASN A 571 22.39 8.69 -15.31
N ILE A 572 21.88 8.95 -14.09
CA ILE A 572 20.45 8.87 -13.78
C ILE A 572 19.68 9.96 -14.55
N PHE A 573 20.20 11.18 -14.56
CA PHE A 573 19.58 12.27 -15.33
C PHE A 573 19.53 11.95 -16.82
N LEU A 574 20.61 11.39 -17.41
CA LEU A 574 20.62 10.98 -18.81
C LEU A 574 19.56 9.91 -19.10
N GLN A 575 19.44 8.90 -18.25
CA GLN A 575 18.41 7.86 -18.40
C GLN A 575 16.99 8.44 -18.36
N MET A 576 16.72 9.34 -17.41
CA MET A 576 15.40 9.99 -17.29
C MET A 576 15.06 10.85 -18.51
N MET A 577 16.05 11.60 -19.05
CA MET A 577 15.84 12.51 -20.18
C MET A 577 15.74 11.77 -21.53
N ASP A 578 16.40 10.61 -21.69
CA ASP A 578 16.39 9.85 -22.94
C ASP A 578 15.17 8.94 -23.08
N TYR A 579 14.73 8.32 -21.99
CA TYR A 579 13.73 7.26 -22.04
C TYR A 579 12.47 7.59 -21.24
N ALA A 580 12.38 8.76 -20.61
CA ALA A 580 11.31 9.13 -19.70
C ALA A 580 10.95 8.04 -18.68
N THR A 581 11.92 7.21 -18.30
CA THR A 581 11.75 6.12 -17.35
C THR A 581 12.94 6.00 -16.43
N LEU A 582 12.68 5.63 -15.19
CA LEU A 582 13.70 5.34 -14.20
C LEU A 582 13.40 3.98 -13.57
N THR A 583 14.39 3.08 -13.59
CA THR A 583 14.29 1.80 -12.91
C THR A 583 15.23 1.80 -11.72
N ASP A 584 14.72 1.45 -10.54
CA ASP A 584 15.54 1.34 -9.34
C ASP A 584 16.23 -0.03 -9.23
N ASN A 585 17.05 -0.17 -8.20
CA ASN A 585 17.80 -1.42 -7.95
C ASN A 585 16.90 -2.59 -7.50
N HIS A 586 15.61 -2.34 -7.21
CA HIS A 586 14.58 -3.36 -6.99
C HIS A 586 13.86 -3.79 -8.27
N GLY A 587 14.21 -3.21 -9.42
CA GLY A 587 13.48 -3.43 -10.68
C GLY A 587 12.19 -2.62 -10.81
N GLN A 588 11.85 -1.78 -9.84
CA GLN A 588 10.65 -0.95 -9.91
C GLN A 588 10.84 0.19 -10.89
N ARG A 589 9.90 0.33 -11.81
CA ARG A 589 9.95 1.32 -12.88
C ARG A 589 9.04 2.51 -12.59
N ALA A 590 9.53 3.73 -12.79
CA ALA A 590 8.76 4.97 -12.73
C ALA A 590 8.69 5.60 -14.13
N ASP A 591 7.51 6.10 -14.51
CA ASP A 591 7.26 6.80 -15.78
C ASP A 591 7.38 8.31 -15.57
N LEU A 592 8.14 9.00 -16.43
CA LEU A 592 8.38 10.43 -16.39
C LEU A 592 7.81 11.18 -17.61
N ARG A 593 7.06 10.52 -18.51
CA ARG A 593 6.49 11.18 -19.71
C ARG A 593 5.59 12.36 -19.38
N GLY A 594 4.92 12.34 -18.22
CA GLY A 594 4.11 13.43 -17.72
C GLY A 594 4.86 14.43 -16.82
N THR A 595 6.18 14.28 -16.64
CA THR A 595 7.00 15.05 -15.69
C THR A 595 7.71 16.20 -16.40
N ILE A 596 7.75 17.38 -15.75
CA ILE A 596 8.60 18.51 -16.13
C ILE A 596 9.83 18.48 -15.22
N ILE A 597 11.00 18.20 -15.78
CA ILE A 597 12.26 18.16 -15.04
C ILE A 597 12.87 19.56 -15.04
N ILE A 598 13.09 20.12 -13.87
CA ILE A 598 13.77 21.41 -13.68
C ILE A 598 15.03 21.17 -12.84
N MET A 599 16.14 21.58 -13.34
CA MET A 599 17.42 21.53 -12.66
C MET A 599 17.92 22.93 -12.42
N THR A 600 18.40 23.27 -11.21
CA THR A 600 18.96 24.60 -10.95
C THR A 600 20.46 24.54 -10.79
N SER A 601 21.14 25.54 -11.25
CA SER A 601 22.58 25.69 -11.08
C SER A 601 22.99 27.16 -10.82
N ASN A 602 24.00 27.29 -9.98
CA ASN A 602 24.69 28.58 -9.75
C ASN A 602 25.99 28.66 -10.54
N ALA A 603 26.28 27.65 -11.38
CA ALA A 603 27.50 27.63 -12.22
C ALA A 603 27.55 28.88 -13.15
N GLY A 604 28.69 29.51 -13.20
CA GLY A 604 28.91 30.69 -14.00
C GLY A 604 28.54 32.04 -13.37
N ALA A 605 27.73 32.04 -12.29
CA ALA A 605 27.31 33.30 -11.65
C ALA A 605 28.50 34.11 -11.08
N GLN A 606 29.51 33.45 -10.49
CA GLN A 606 30.70 34.08 -9.95
C GLN A 606 31.63 34.59 -11.06
N TYR A 607 31.69 33.94 -12.21
CA TYR A 607 32.53 34.34 -13.34
C TYR A 607 31.93 35.50 -14.10
N ALA A 608 30.64 35.59 -14.22
CA ALA A 608 29.93 36.69 -14.85
C ALA A 608 30.11 38.02 -14.09
N SER A 609 30.30 38.02 -12.76
CA SER A 609 30.64 39.20 -11.97
C SER A 609 32.09 39.65 -12.16
N ARG A 610 33.02 38.74 -12.45
CA ARG A 610 34.42 39.06 -12.74
C ARG A 610 34.66 39.56 -14.18
N ALA A 611 33.89 39.05 -15.15
CA ALA A 611 34.00 39.49 -16.56
C ALA A 611 33.58 40.95 -16.78
N SER A 612 32.78 41.54 -15.89
CA SER A 612 32.40 42.97 -15.98
C SER A 612 33.52 43.95 -15.54
N ILE A 613 34.62 43.45 -14.96
CA ILE A 613 35.73 44.27 -14.43
C ILE A 613 36.94 44.25 -15.38
N GLY A 614 36.99 43.36 -16.37
CA GLY A 614 38.12 43.17 -17.28
C GLY A 614 37.75 43.40 -18.74
N PHE A 615 38.48 44.29 -19.40
CA PHE A 615 38.52 44.57 -20.82
C PHE A 615 38.25 43.37 -21.78
N MET A 616 37.01 43.03 -22.02
CA MET A 616 36.62 42.30 -23.22
C MET A 616 35.26 42.81 -23.70
N GLY A 617 35.30 43.59 -24.77
CA GLY A 617 34.14 44.19 -25.39
C GLY A 617 33.12 43.15 -25.87
N GLY A 618 31.87 43.36 -25.56
CA GLY A 618 30.76 42.89 -26.37
C GLY A 618 30.05 41.56 -25.96
N VAL A 619 30.55 40.79 -25.01
CA VAL A 619 29.83 39.54 -24.59
C VAL A 619 28.80 39.87 -23.51
N SER A 620 27.54 39.57 -23.77
CA SER A 620 26.49 39.73 -22.76
C SER A 620 26.73 38.81 -21.55
N ARG A 621 26.34 39.25 -20.35
CA ARG A 621 26.52 38.47 -19.11
C ARG A 621 25.86 37.08 -19.19
N GLY A 622 24.75 37.00 -19.91
CA GLY A 622 24.07 35.75 -20.18
C GLY A 622 24.90 34.79 -21.03
N GLU A 623 25.56 35.27 -22.08
CA GLU A 623 26.45 34.46 -22.93
C GLU A 623 27.69 33.98 -22.16
N ALA A 624 28.22 34.78 -21.27
CA ALA A 624 29.32 34.36 -20.39
C ALA A 624 28.91 33.26 -19.43
N MET A 625 27.69 33.32 -18.87
CA MET A 625 27.12 32.26 -18.05
C MET A 625 26.92 30.96 -18.85
N LEU A 626 26.32 31.02 -20.05
CA LEU A 626 26.15 29.91 -20.95
C LEU A 626 27.47 29.23 -21.34
N ALA A 627 28.49 30.04 -21.63
CA ALA A 627 29.83 29.53 -21.93
C ALA A 627 30.44 28.77 -20.75
N GLN A 628 30.19 29.22 -19.52
CA GLN A 628 30.67 28.53 -18.31
C GLN A 628 29.87 27.25 -18.02
N VAL A 629 28.56 27.24 -18.24
CA VAL A 629 27.72 26.07 -18.14
C VAL A 629 28.24 24.95 -19.07
N LYS A 630 28.56 25.32 -20.34
CA LYS A 630 29.16 24.41 -21.32
C LYS A 630 30.52 23.84 -20.91
N LYS A 631 31.26 24.56 -20.04
CA LYS A 631 32.52 24.04 -19.45
C LYS A 631 32.31 23.18 -18.22
N THR A 632 31.26 23.46 -17.45
CA THR A 632 30.99 22.74 -16.18
C THR A 632 30.31 21.39 -16.40
N PHE A 633 29.39 21.33 -17.32
CA PHE A 633 28.62 20.11 -17.62
C PHE A 633 29.08 19.47 -18.92
N LYS A 634 29.02 18.13 -18.99
CA LYS A 634 29.38 17.36 -20.18
C LYS A 634 28.46 17.72 -21.35
N PRO A 635 29.00 17.78 -22.59
CA PRO A 635 28.18 18.07 -23.79
C PRO A 635 27.00 17.12 -23.95
N GLU A 636 27.17 15.85 -23.57
CA GLU A 636 26.14 14.84 -23.61
C GLU A 636 24.92 15.19 -22.77
N PHE A 637 25.12 15.70 -21.56
CA PHE A 637 24.06 16.17 -20.67
C PHE A 637 23.35 17.41 -21.25
N ILE A 638 24.12 18.40 -21.76
CA ILE A 638 23.57 19.63 -22.30
C ILE A 638 22.67 19.37 -23.51
N ASN A 639 23.07 18.43 -24.40
CA ASN A 639 22.32 18.10 -25.61
C ASN A 639 20.98 17.40 -25.37
N ARG A 640 20.73 16.95 -24.14
CA ARG A 640 19.47 16.31 -23.77
C ARG A 640 18.48 17.24 -23.07
N LEU A 641 18.93 18.45 -22.77
CA LEU A 641 18.06 19.50 -22.22
C LEU A 641 17.12 20.02 -23.31
N THR A 642 15.88 20.29 -22.95
CA THR A 642 14.95 21.01 -23.82
C THR A 642 15.40 22.43 -23.99
N ASP A 643 15.83 23.11 -22.90
CA ASP A 643 16.36 24.46 -22.95
C ASP A 643 17.21 24.80 -21.70
N ILE A 644 18.03 25.87 -21.82
CA ILE A 644 18.82 26.44 -20.73
C ILE A 644 18.32 27.85 -20.47
N VAL A 645 17.53 27.98 -19.42
CA VAL A 645 16.87 29.23 -19.02
C VAL A 645 17.80 30.06 -18.16
N VAL A 646 18.17 31.24 -18.66
CA VAL A 646 19.11 32.16 -17.99
C VAL A 646 18.34 33.22 -17.20
N PHE A 647 18.55 33.21 -15.87
CA PHE A 647 17.97 34.20 -14.96
C PHE A 647 18.84 35.45 -14.86
N GLY A 648 18.20 36.60 -15.01
CA GLY A 648 18.83 37.90 -14.83
C GLY A 648 19.16 38.23 -13.38
N ASP A 649 20.01 39.23 -13.18
CA ASP A 649 20.35 39.70 -11.84
C ASP A 649 19.14 40.34 -11.15
N MET A 650 19.13 40.26 -9.83
CA MET A 650 18.13 40.93 -9.00
C MET A 650 18.36 42.45 -9.00
N THR A 651 17.37 43.21 -9.45
CA THR A 651 17.39 44.68 -9.35
C THR A 651 16.73 45.14 -8.05
N ARG A 652 17.04 46.38 -7.63
CA ARG A 652 16.38 46.98 -6.46
C ARG A 652 14.86 47.11 -6.64
N GLN A 653 14.43 47.32 -7.88
CA GLN A 653 13.01 47.41 -8.21
C GLN A 653 12.31 46.04 -8.03
N MET A 654 12.93 44.96 -8.51
CA MET A 654 12.45 43.57 -8.28
C MET A 654 12.41 43.28 -6.79
N ALA A 655 13.45 43.59 -6.04
CA ALA A 655 13.49 43.38 -4.59
C ALA A 655 12.39 44.15 -3.84
N SER A 656 12.05 45.35 -4.30
CA SER A 656 10.93 46.14 -3.77
C SER A 656 9.59 45.43 -3.96
N LEU A 657 9.30 44.89 -5.16
CA LEU A 657 8.07 44.16 -5.45
C LEU A 657 7.98 42.84 -4.66
N ILE A 658 9.13 42.17 -4.48
CA ILE A 658 9.18 40.95 -3.64
C ILE A 658 8.90 41.30 -2.18
N LEU A 659 9.46 42.39 -1.65
CA LEU A 659 9.18 42.87 -0.30
C LEU A 659 7.68 43.13 -0.12
N ASP A 660 7.05 43.83 -1.06
CA ASP A 660 5.61 44.13 -1.02
C ASP A 660 4.76 42.86 -1.03
N LYS A 661 5.09 41.89 -1.90
CA LYS A 661 4.42 40.57 -1.92
C LYS A 661 4.55 39.85 -0.57
N LYS A 662 5.74 39.87 0.08
CA LYS A 662 5.96 39.22 1.37
C LYS A 662 5.22 39.93 2.51
N LEU A 663 5.18 41.28 2.48
CA LEU A 663 4.42 42.10 3.42
C LEU A 663 2.90 41.87 3.26
N ALA A 664 2.39 41.80 2.04
CA ALA A 664 0.98 41.43 1.78
C ALA A 664 0.62 40.04 2.32
N LYS A 665 1.51 39.06 2.15
CA LYS A 665 1.32 37.70 2.72
C LYS A 665 1.34 37.74 4.26
N LEU A 666 2.15 38.59 4.87
CA LEU A 666 2.15 38.77 6.33
C LEU A 666 0.87 39.48 6.77
N GLN A 667 0.40 40.50 6.03
CA GLN A 667 -0.87 41.19 6.30
C GLN A 667 -2.05 40.23 6.28
N LEU A 668 -2.16 39.31 5.33
CA LEU A 668 -3.21 38.30 5.30
C LEU A 668 -3.25 37.45 6.58
N LYS A 669 -2.07 37.10 7.11
CA LYS A 669 -1.98 36.37 8.39
C LYS A 669 -2.40 37.21 9.62
N LEU A 670 -2.14 38.52 9.56
CA LEU A 670 -2.55 39.46 10.59
C LEU A 670 -4.04 39.74 10.52
N THR A 671 -4.61 39.88 9.33
CA THR A 671 -6.07 40.05 9.13
C THR A 671 -6.87 38.88 9.69
N ALA A 672 -6.37 37.65 9.59
CA ALA A 672 -6.97 36.47 10.24
C ALA A 672 -7.01 36.56 11.78
N LYS A 673 -6.24 37.53 12.36
CA LYS A 673 -6.24 37.86 13.80
C LYS A 673 -6.89 39.23 14.10
N ASN A 674 -7.62 39.77 13.12
CA ASN A 674 -8.26 41.10 13.19
C ASN A 674 -7.24 42.24 13.40
N VAL A 675 -6.03 42.13 12.82
CA VAL A 675 -4.99 43.11 12.92
C VAL A 675 -4.65 43.70 11.55
N THR A 676 -4.63 45.03 11.43
CA THR A 676 -4.19 45.72 10.23
C THR A 676 -2.85 46.39 10.50
N MET A 677 -1.87 46.15 9.65
CA MET A 677 -0.51 46.72 9.75
C MET A 677 -0.32 47.81 8.70
N HIS A 678 0.10 48.99 9.13
CA HIS A 678 0.52 50.08 8.28
C HIS A 678 2.03 50.25 8.40
N LEU A 679 2.74 50.22 7.27
CA LEU A 679 4.18 50.42 7.24
C LEU A 679 4.48 51.79 6.63
N THR A 680 5.26 52.61 7.32
CA THR A 680 5.68 53.90 6.76
C THR A 680 6.74 53.74 5.67
N ASP A 681 6.84 54.67 4.72
CA ASP A 681 7.84 54.61 3.64
C ASP A 681 9.30 54.53 4.15
N PRO A 682 9.71 55.24 5.21
CA PRO A 682 11.06 55.07 5.78
C PRO A 682 11.29 53.65 6.33
N ALA A 683 10.30 53.05 7.00
CA ALA A 683 10.40 51.70 7.51
C ALA A 683 10.51 50.69 6.36
N ARG A 684 9.73 50.88 5.28
CA ARG A 684 9.81 50.06 4.07
C ARG A 684 11.18 50.17 3.39
N GLN A 685 11.75 51.41 3.27
CA GLN A 685 13.08 51.62 2.72
C GLN A 685 14.19 50.99 3.59
N LEU A 686 14.05 51.01 4.89
CA LEU A 686 14.97 50.34 5.81
C LEU A 686 14.96 48.81 5.61
N LEU A 687 13.76 48.19 5.53
CA LEU A 687 13.65 46.75 5.24
C LEU A 687 14.26 46.41 3.88
N LEU A 688 14.01 47.20 2.84
CA LEU A 688 14.56 47.01 1.53
C LEU A 688 16.09 47.14 1.50
N SER A 689 16.64 48.17 2.15
CA SER A 689 18.08 48.39 2.17
C SER A 689 18.86 47.31 2.92
N ARG A 690 18.27 46.72 3.96
CA ARG A 690 18.86 45.59 4.70
C ARG A 690 18.56 44.22 4.08
N GLY A 691 17.44 44.11 3.37
CA GLY A 691 16.97 42.87 2.76
C GLY A 691 17.46 42.60 1.35
N PHE A 692 18.08 43.58 0.71
CA PHE A 692 18.63 43.45 -0.64
C PHE A 692 20.13 43.73 -0.69
N THR A 693 20.88 42.72 -1.10
CA THR A 693 22.29 42.85 -1.45
C THR A 693 22.53 42.22 -2.83
N PRO A 694 23.45 42.75 -3.64
CA PRO A 694 23.75 42.17 -4.96
C PRO A 694 24.22 40.72 -4.91
N GLU A 695 24.79 40.29 -3.79
CA GLU A 695 25.37 38.95 -3.62
C GLU A 695 24.34 37.89 -3.24
N TYR A 696 23.37 38.23 -2.38
CA TYR A 696 22.39 37.27 -1.82
C TYR A 696 20.98 37.45 -2.37
N GLY A 697 20.74 38.45 -3.20
CA GLY A 697 19.47 38.73 -3.85
C GLY A 697 18.33 38.94 -2.85
N ALA A 698 17.18 38.30 -3.07
CA ALA A 698 15.99 38.46 -2.25
C ALA A 698 15.91 37.50 -1.05
N ARG A 699 16.85 36.58 -0.86
CA ARG A 699 16.85 35.65 0.30
C ARG A 699 16.90 36.38 1.64
N GLU A 700 17.63 37.48 1.72
CA GLU A 700 17.75 38.28 2.93
C GLU A 700 16.45 38.99 3.32
N ILE A 701 15.53 39.25 2.39
CA ILE A 701 14.24 39.91 2.66
C ILE A 701 13.43 39.11 3.70
N ASP A 702 13.32 37.80 3.53
CA ASP A 702 12.59 36.97 4.48
C ASP A 702 13.24 36.94 5.87
N ARG A 703 14.59 36.95 5.91
CA ARG A 703 15.37 36.99 7.14
C ARG A 703 15.22 38.34 7.87
N VAL A 704 15.26 39.44 7.13
CA VAL A 704 15.10 40.79 7.67
C VAL A 704 13.65 40.96 8.21
N ILE A 705 12.63 40.57 7.47
CA ILE A 705 11.25 40.55 7.95
C ILE A 705 11.16 39.66 9.22
N GLY A 706 11.80 38.50 9.23
CA GLY A 706 11.82 37.56 10.36
C GLY A 706 12.49 38.13 11.60
N SER A 707 13.61 38.82 11.45
CA SER A 707 14.41 39.32 12.57
C SER A 707 14.01 40.72 13.06
N MET A 708 13.50 41.59 12.18
CA MET A 708 13.20 42.97 12.54
C MET A 708 11.72 43.27 12.74
N LEU A 709 10.85 42.72 11.88
CA LEU A 709 9.42 43.05 11.87
C LEU A 709 8.57 42.06 12.72
N LYS A 710 8.75 40.75 12.52
CA LYS A 710 7.96 39.77 13.23
C LYS A 710 8.12 39.82 14.75
N PRO A 711 9.28 39.98 15.36
CA PRO A 711 9.43 40.08 16.82
C PRO A 711 8.68 41.25 17.43
N LEU A 712 8.63 42.40 16.73
CA LEU A 712 7.88 43.57 17.16
C LEU A 712 6.36 43.25 17.18
N LEU A 713 5.85 42.72 16.07
CA LEU A 713 4.43 42.33 15.97
C LEU A 713 4.07 41.23 16.96
N MET A 714 4.96 40.27 17.19
CA MET A 714 4.75 39.18 18.15
C MET A 714 4.52 39.71 19.57
N ARG A 715 5.35 40.70 20.02
CA ARG A 715 5.21 41.30 21.36
C ARG A 715 3.86 41.99 21.51
N GLU A 716 3.41 42.76 20.52
CA GLU A 716 2.12 43.45 20.53
C GLU A 716 0.95 42.47 20.46
N LEU A 717 1.06 41.38 19.68
CA LEU A 717 0.03 40.36 19.56
C LEU A 717 -0.13 39.52 20.83
N LEU A 718 0.96 39.19 21.53
CA LEU A 718 0.92 38.33 22.72
C LEU A 718 0.70 39.10 24.00
N PHE A 719 1.40 40.24 24.15
CA PHE A 719 1.47 40.96 25.43
C PHE A 719 0.99 42.41 25.36
N GLY A 720 0.83 42.94 24.12
CA GLY A 720 0.48 44.33 23.91
C GLY A 720 -0.99 44.56 23.54
N ARG A 721 -1.23 45.67 22.85
CA ARG A 721 -2.57 46.21 22.50
C ARG A 721 -3.29 45.37 21.45
N LEU A 722 -2.54 44.67 20.61
CA LEU A 722 -3.10 43.86 19.48
C LEU A 722 -3.64 42.52 19.93
N LYS A 723 -3.68 42.20 21.19
CA LYS A 723 -4.23 40.95 21.75
C LYS A 723 -5.71 40.72 21.41
N LYS A 724 -6.48 41.79 21.20
CA LYS A 724 -7.90 41.74 20.79
C LYS A 724 -8.13 42.21 19.35
N GLY A 725 -7.07 42.34 18.55
CA GLY A 725 -7.10 42.97 17.24
C GLY A 725 -6.84 44.50 17.30
N GLY A 726 -6.83 45.14 16.14
CA GLY A 726 -6.64 46.59 16.02
C GLY A 726 -5.66 46.97 14.91
N GLU A 727 -5.28 48.20 14.85
CA GLU A 727 -4.34 48.75 13.87
C GLU A 727 -2.97 49.00 14.51
N VAL A 728 -1.92 48.75 13.73
CA VAL A 728 -0.53 48.99 14.13
C VAL A 728 0.21 49.75 13.04
N SER A 729 0.85 50.87 13.37
CA SER A 729 1.73 51.59 12.47
C SER A 729 3.18 51.34 12.85
N VAL A 730 3.96 50.84 11.87
CA VAL A 730 5.40 50.56 12.01
C VAL A 730 6.18 51.65 11.30
N ALA A 731 7.03 52.34 12.04
CA ALA A 731 7.88 53.42 11.52
C ALA A 731 9.37 53.09 11.72
N GLU A 732 10.23 53.89 11.09
CA GLU A 732 11.68 53.86 11.28
C GLU A 732 12.07 54.93 12.30
N SER A 733 12.92 54.61 13.24
CA SER A 733 13.59 55.54 14.14
C SER A 733 15.02 55.08 14.42
N LYS A 734 16.00 55.95 14.13
CA LYS A 734 17.44 55.69 14.37
C LYS A 734 17.96 54.38 13.78
N GLY A 735 17.47 53.99 12.57
CA GLY A 735 17.88 52.75 11.92
C GLY A 735 17.25 51.47 12.47
N GLN A 736 16.18 51.59 13.29
CA GLN A 736 15.40 50.48 13.85
C GLN A 736 13.93 50.67 13.52
N LEU A 737 13.21 49.52 13.44
CA LEU A 737 11.76 49.56 13.32
C LEU A 737 11.17 49.77 14.72
N VAL A 738 10.21 50.68 14.82
CA VAL A 738 9.47 50.98 16.04
C VAL A 738 7.97 51.00 15.74
N ILE A 739 7.18 50.67 16.73
CA ILE A 739 5.72 50.80 16.64
C ILE A 739 5.36 52.20 17.07
N ASN A 740 4.74 52.98 16.17
CA ASN A 740 4.14 54.25 16.51
C ASN A 740 2.78 54.03 17.15
N ASN A 741 2.52 54.83 18.19
CA ASN A 741 1.27 54.81 18.92
C ASN A 741 0.11 55.41 18.13
#